data_c54269f3833e07fef174226d2c39ad93
#
_entry.id   c54269f3833e07fef174226d2c39ad93
#
_cell.length_a   1.000
_cell.length_b   1.000
_cell.length_c   1.000
_cell.angle_alpha   90.00
_cell.angle_beta   90.00
_cell.angle_gamma   90.00
#
_symmetry.space_group_name_H-M   'P 1'
#
loop_
_entity.id
_entity.type
_entity.pdbx_description
1 polymer ?
#
loop_
_entity_poly.entity_id
_entity_poly.type
_entity_poly.pdbx_seq_one_letter_code
_entity_poly.pdbx_strand_id
1 'polypeptide(L)'
;VLDKSWPRGAVWRKWDIHVHSPASDGFRGDYNQFVIQLGNADCDVIGINDYFSVAGYREVVRRLADPAGDTEGNAAYRDALEKLRSKVLLPVVECRMTNVLMNKHGKSGQRLNFHLIFDPELPAEDIENFLKTQQVDGSSIGGRYADSAFLLNSVQVDFNEIVKRLKADGNFRDRFLVWLPYDEYGGIDGIDPKTDQLLKLNLIRDADMLGSSNKNQADFFLWKHPTYTEQQFREWFGVRKPCVKGSDSHNVNDELGRLKDHKSLPTDKYCWIKADPTFAGLRQILHEPEDRIFIGACPPKLEEVRNNATRLIDRLQITRSGDADTPDKWFACDIPLNADMVAIIGNKGSGKSALADILALAGNTHCDPDHFSFLVKNRFCERSGKLAKQFEVRAFWADGTETTLRLNAKPDPNGVERVRYIPQTYLEKVCTETEPGQQSEFQAELRKVIFSHISEADRLGKHTLDELIEYKTEELKGQIANARREISRVNTDLVRLEDKFTPDYRARIEALLAEKQQELKAHKDIAPIKVEQPSEVGAEQKAAFDAIALKLGEERATLNRIDSETIDKRELQKSLAEKIALAGKIEGKIDTFGSEYARLGRETSDDLQRLGLELGKLVTVTIDKSMLVAARKKLTEDKTAIDGVLDGGAPDSLPSQKAACLERITALQGQLDAPNKRFQEYNEALRAWNEKAALIEGSPEKGDTLKGYEAQLAYLRTGLPADIDKLRLQRREIAKEIHKSIAAIRDVYKAMFAAVQELISSSVVIKEGFKLTFESSIIVRNLAGELFDKYISANVGGSFYRKEKGTALDEIGGEFDVNTAEEALSYINKIVSHLEHDMRTAQQSPMSIASQLRKNVDVKALYDFLWGLGYLEPEYSLKLDGKDLSHLSPGERGTLLLVFYLLVDKSHKPIIVDQPEENLDSQTVYKLLIPVIKDVKKRRQIIMVTHSPNIAVVCDAEQIVHAHIDRAAGNAVIYTMGAIESPAINRYLVDVLEGTRPAFDNREAKYFAS
;
A
#
# COMPACT_ATOMS: atom_id res chain seq x y z
N VAL A 1 -40.24 38.50 3.83
CA VAL A 1 -39.40 37.29 3.87
C VAL A 1 -38.25 37.62 4.78
N LEU A 2 -38.11 36.94 5.92
CA LEU A 2 -36.95 37.03 6.81
C LEU A 2 -35.71 36.65 6.02
N ASP A 3 -34.67 37.46 6.10
CA ASP A 3 -33.37 37.24 5.48
C ASP A 3 -32.69 36.02 6.18
N LYS A 4 -33.16 34.79 5.85
CA LYS A 4 -32.71 33.55 6.47
C LYS A 4 -31.41 33.15 5.78
N SER A 5 -30.29 33.16 6.53
CA SER A 5 -29.03 32.63 6.04
C SER A 5 -28.86 31.14 6.43
N TRP A 6 -28.35 30.36 5.52
CA TRP A 6 -28.09 28.90 5.70
C TRP A 6 -26.60 28.63 5.65
N PRO A 7 -25.82 29.00 6.69
CA PRO A 7 -24.36 29.02 6.61
C PRO A 7 -23.74 27.62 6.45
N ARG A 8 -24.43 26.54 6.83
CA ARG A 8 -23.97 25.16 6.62
C ARG A 8 -24.14 24.68 5.16
N GLY A 9 -24.80 25.47 4.33
CA GLY A 9 -25.13 25.10 2.97
C GLY A 9 -26.13 23.95 2.85
N ALA A 10 -25.99 23.16 1.82
CA ALA A 10 -26.88 22.05 1.52
C ALA A 10 -26.75 20.91 2.56
N VAL A 11 -27.75 20.78 3.42
CA VAL A 11 -27.86 19.67 4.38
C VAL A 11 -29.18 18.93 4.14
N TRP A 12 -29.21 17.66 4.56
CA TRP A 12 -30.42 16.86 4.44
C TRP A 12 -31.54 17.42 5.30
N ARG A 13 -32.71 17.76 4.67
CA ARG A 13 -33.90 18.23 5.32
C ARG A 13 -35.13 17.46 4.83
N LYS A 14 -36.15 17.33 5.68
CA LYS A 14 -37.43 16.76 5.30
C LYS A 14 -38.25 17.79 4.55
N TRP A 15 -38.74 17.41 3.38
CA TRP A 15 -39.61 18.24 2.54
C TRP A 15 -40.94 17.54 2.34
N ASP A 16 -42.06 18.26 2.46
CA ASP A 16 -43.38 17.79 2.08
C ASP A 16 -43.97 18.76 1.06
N ILE A 17 -43.88 18.44 -0.22
CA ILE A 17 -44.30 19.33 -1.30
C ILE A 17 -45.74 19.11 -1.74
N HIS A 18 -46.51 18.27 -1.03
CA HIS A 18 -47.89 17.94 -1.39
C HIS A 18 -48.81 17.92 -0.16
N VAL A 19 -49.26 19.09 0.27
CA VAL A 19 -50.14 19.25 1.46
C VAL A 19 -51.30 20.09 1.06
N HIS A 20 -52.52 19.53 1.02
CA HIS A 20 -53.73 20.26 0.78
C HIS A 20 -54.12 21.16 1.95
N SER A 21 -54.83 22.26 1.67
CA SER A 21 -55.32 23.22 2.66
C SER A 21 -56.86 23.21 2.75
N PRO A 22 -57.42 23.94 3.72
CA PRO A 22 -58.88 24.17 3.78
C PRO A 22 -59.49 24.88 2.53
N ALA A 23 -58.63 25.39 1.61
CA ALA A 23 -59.10 25.91 0.32
C ALA A 23 -59.43 24.80 -0.71
N SER A 24 -58.92 23.57 -0.49
CA SER A 24 -59.22 22.44 -1.33
C SER A 24 -60.56 21.78 -0.99
N ASP A 25 -61.34 21.49 -1.96
CA ASP A 25 -62.58 20.75 -1.78
C ASP A 25 -62.33 19.34 -1.19
N GLY A 26 -63.08 19.01 -0.15
CA GLY A 26 -62.94 17.75 0.58
C GLY A 26 -61.89 17.73 1.68
N PHE A 27 -61.20 18.83 1.94
CA PHE A 27 -60.28 18.97 3.10
C PHE A 27 -61.06 18.85 4.43
N ARG A 28 -60.46 18.18 5.42
CA ARG A 28 -61.08 17.99 6.72
C ARG A 28 -60.34 18.77 7.83
N GLY A 29 -60.92 19.89 8.27
CA GLY A 29 -60.39 20.77 9.29
C GLY A 29 -60.48 22.23 8.91
N ASP A 30 -60.21 23.12 9.86
CA ASP A 30 -60.19 24.58 9.65
C ASP A 30 -58.77 25.13 9.56
N TYR A 31 -58.61 26.39 9.22
CA TYR A 31 -57.32 27.05 9.08
C TYR A 31 -56.54 27.16 10.41
N ASN A 32 -57.21 27.20 11.57
CA ASN A 32 -56.48 27.25 12.83
C ASN A 32 -55.84 25.90 13.13
N GLN A 33 -56.60 24.82 12.92
CA GLN A 33 -56.08 23.46 13.02
C GLN A 33 -54.98 23.19 11.98
N PHE A 34 -55.14 23.68 10.76
CA PHE A 34 -54.17 23.56 9.69
C PHE A 34 -52.83 24.28 10.02
N VAL A 35 -52.89 25.50 10.55
CA VAL A 35 -51.69 26.23 11.02
C VAL A 35 -50.97 25.46 12.16
N ILE A 36 -51.75 24.86 13.09
CA ILE A 36 -51.20 24.02 14.15
C ILE A 36 -50.52 22.80 13.57
N GLN A 37 -51.11 22.14 12.60
CA GLN A 37 -50.52 20.99 11.88
C GLN A 37 -49.23 21.39 11.18
N LEU A 38 -49.23 22.48 10.40
CA LEU A 38 -48.03 22.97 9.69
C LEU A 38 -46.89 23.33 10.65
N GLY A 39 -47.20 24.01 11.74
CA GLY A 39 -46.20 24.41 12.74
C GLY A 39 -45.54 23.24 13.43
N ASN A 40 -46.30 22.19 13.74
CA ASN A 40 -45.86 20.98 14.42
C ASN A 40 -45.28 19.91 13.44
N ALA A 41 -45.36 20.10 12.12
CA ALA A 41 -44.79 19.17 11.15
C ALA A 41 -43.28 19.04 11.32
N ASP A 42 -42.75 17.81 11.22
CA ASP A 42 -41.31 17.53 11.22
C ASP A 42 -40.75 17.68 9.79
N CYS A 43 -40.98 18.84 9.19
CA CYS A 43 -40.53 19.24 7.85
C CYS A 43 -40.01 20.65 7.87
N ASP A 44 -38.91 20.94 7.12
CA ASP A 44 -38.34 22.28 6.96
C ASP A 44 -39.02 23.08 5.85
N VAL A 45 -39.51 22.37 4.82
CA VAL A 45 -40.19 22.93 3.66
C VAL A 45 -41.53 22.25 3.47
N ILE A 46 -42.58 23.04 3.26
CA ILE A 46 -43.95 22.53 3.02
C ILE A 46 -44.52 23.20 1.79
N GLY A 47 -44.91 22.43 0.79
CA GLY A 47 -45.63 22.86 -0.40
C GLY A 47 -47.14 22.83 -0.10
N ILE A 48 -47.76 23.98 -0.03
CA ILE A 48 -49.22 24.07 0.12
C ILE A 48 -49.84 23.93 -1.27
N ASN A 49 -50.54 22.82 -1.47
CA ASN A 49 -51.02 22.39 -2.77
C ASN A 49 -52.55 22.38 -2.80
N ASP A 50 -53.17 23.20 -3.60
CA ASP A 50 -54.62 23.22 -3.77
C ASP A 50 -55.00 22.99 -5.24
N TYR A 51 -56.22 22.52 -5.46
CA TYR A 51 -56.75 22.24 -6.82
C TYR A 51 -56.92 23.54 -7.58
N PHE A 52 -56.06 23.79 -8.54
CA PHE A 52 -56.01 24.95 -9.42
C PHE A 52 -56.08 26.29 -8.67
N SER A 53 -55.50 26.35 -7.44
CA SER A 53 -55.61 27.50 -6.54
C SER A 53 -54.33 27.67 -5.72
N VAL A 54 -54.05 28.90 -5.32
CA VAL A 54 -53.05 29.27 -4.29
C VAL A 54 -53.72 29.97 -3.09
N ALA A 55 -55.06 29.84 -2.94
CA ALA A 55 -55.78 30.53 -1.88
C ALA A 55 -55.35 30.08 -0.48
N GLY A 56 -55.08 28.77 -0.31
CA GLY A 56 -54.59 28.22 0.97
C GLY A 56 -53.22 28.75 1.34
N TYR A 57 -52.29 28.79 0.38
CA TYR A 57 -50.97 29.37 0.59
C TYR A 57 -51.07 30.86 0.98
N ARG A 58 -51.86 31.62 0.23
CA ARG A 58 -52.09 33.05 0.51
C ARG A 58 -52.65 33.29 1.91
N GLU A 59 -53.63 32.50 2.34
CA GLU A 59 -54.23 32.64 3.66
C GLU A 59 -53.23 32.31 4.78
N VAL A 60 -52.42 31.26 4.65
CA VAL A 60 -51.37 30.93 5.65
C VAL A 60 -50.31 32.03 5.71
N VAL A 61 -49.87 32.56 4.57
CA VAL A 61 -48.91 33.68 4.53
C VAL A 61 -49.49 34.92 5.16
N ARG A 62 -50.79 35.23 4.91
CA ARG A 62 -51.48 36.34 5.56
C ARG A 62 -51.50 36.19 7.07
N ARG A 63 -51.79 34.98 7.59
CA ARG A 63 -51.80 34.69 9.04
C ARG A 63 -50.40 34.78 9.68
N LEU A 64 -49.34 34.47 8.95
CA LEU A 64 -47.96 34.66 9.41
C LEU A 64 -47.57 36.14 9.50
N ALA A 65 -48.12 36.99 8.58
CA ALA A 65 -47.87 38.42 8.54
C ALA A 65 -48.71 39.21 9.59
N ASP A 66 -49.97 38.86 9.75
CA ASP A 66 -50.90 39.49 10.66
C ASP A 66 -51.64 38.45 11.53
N PRO A 67 -51.04 38.02 12.62
CA PRO A 67 -51.60 37.02 13.49
C PRO A 67 -52.65 37.60 14.50
N ALA A 68 -52.80 38.91 14.58
CA ALA A 68 -53.53 39.57 15.66
C ALA A 68 -55.07 39.26 15.74
N GLY A 69 -55.69 38.93 14.60
CA GLY A 69 -57.10 38.55 14.54
C GLY A 69 -57.42 37.09 14.85
N ASP A 70 -56.43 36.21 14.82
CA ASP A 70 -56.64 34.77 14.87
C ASP A 70 -56.09 34.09 16.13
N THR A 71 -55.49 34.88 17.08
CA THR A 71 -54.72 34.34 18.21
C THR A 71 -55.35 34.47 19.58
N GLU A 72 -56.48 35.19 19.75
CA GLU A 72 -57.11 35.38 21.04
C GLU A 72 -57.50 34.03 21.66
N GLY A 73 -56.77 33.62 22.70
CA GLY A 73 -57.11 32.47 23.55
C GLY A 73 -56.49 31.12 23.17
N ASN A 74 -55.80 30.98 22.05
CA ASN A 74 -55.22 29.68 21.63
C ASN A 74 -53.69 29.65 21.72
N ALA A 75 -53.15 29.13 22.83
CA ALA A 75 -51.71 29.01 23.07
C ALA A 75 -51.03 28.08 22.06
N ALA A 76 -51.69 26.97 21.65
CA ALA A 76 -51.17 26.03 20.70
C ALA A 76 -51.00 26.62 19.28
N TYR A 77 -51.95 27.50 18.89
CA TYR A 77 -51.89 28.23 17.62
C TYR A 77 -50.70 29.19 17.58
N ARG A 78 -50.52 29.96 18.67
CA ARG A 78 -49.38 30.91 18.79
C ARG A 78 -48.02 30.20 18.73
N ASP A 79 -47.85 29.08 19.47
CA ASP A 79 -46.64 28.24 19.44
C ASP A 79 -46.41 27.70 18.03
N ALA A 80 -47.47 27.21 17.37
CA ALA A 80 -47.40 26.70 16.02
C ALA A 80 -47.01 27.79 14.98
N LEU A 81 -47.56 29.01 15.09
CA LEU A 81 -47.17 30.15 14.25
C LEU A 81 -45.67 30.49 14.41
N GLU A 82 -45.18 30.51 15.65
CA GLU A 82 -43.76 30.76 15.88
C GLU A 82 -42.87 29.70 15.27
N LYS A 83 -43.19 28.41 15.43
CA LYS A 83 -42.52 27.31 14.76
C LYS A 83 -42.61 27.43 13.24
N LEU A 84 -43.76 27.78 12.69
CA LEU A 84 -44.01 27.93 11.27
C LEU A 84 -43.15 29.03 10.63
N ARG A 85 -42.82 30.09 11.37
CA ARG A 85 -41.88 31.14 10.90
C ARG A 85 -40.48 30.62 10.60
N SER A 86 -40.05 29.51 11.23
CA SER A 86 -38.77 28.89 10.94
C SER A 86 -38.79 28.07 9.65
N LYS A 87 -39.96 27.65 9.17
CA LYS A 87 -40.13 26.81 7.97
C LYS A 87 -40.25 27.66 6.70
N VAL A 88 -40.15 27.01 5.57
CA VAL A 88 -40.35 27.60 4.23
C VAL A 88 -41.62 27.02 3.62
N LEU A 89 -42.50 27.89 3.15
CA LEU A 89 -43.72 27.50 2.47
C LEU A 89 -43.58 27.76 0.97
N LEU A 90 -43.94 26.78 0.15
CA LEU A 90 -43.97 26.89 -1.32
C LEU A 90 -45.40 26.89 -1.82
N PRO A 91 -45.76 27.83 -2.75
CA PRO A 91 -47.06 27.77 -3.42
C PRO A 91 -47.04 26.67 -4.47
N VAL A 92 -47.94 25.71 -4.35
CA VAL A 92 -48.10 24.60 -5.26
C VAL A 92 -49.52 24.56 -5.78
N VAL A 93 -49.66 24.30 -7.10
CA VAL A 93 -50.98 24.23 -7.74
C VAL A 93 -51.14 22.89 -8.42
N GLU A 94 -52.14 22.12 -8.02
CA GLU A 94 -52.49 20.88 -8.69
C GLU A 94 -53.42 21.15 -9.86
N CYS A 95 -53.01 20.75 -11.06
CA CYS A 95 -53.70 20.93 -12.30
C CYS A 95 -54.14 19.59 -12.85
N ARG A 96 -55.33 19.56 -13.45
CA ARG A 96 -55.83 18.45 -14.24
C ARG A 96 -55.65 18.69 -15.73
N MET A 97 -55.17 17.67 -16.46
CA MET A 97 -54.97 17.76 -17.90
C MET A 97 -56.32 17.54 -18.64
N THR A 98 -56.48 18.25 -19.78
CA THR A 98 -57.60 18.03 -20.71
C THR A 98 -57.53 16.68 -21.40
N ASN A 99 -56.40 16.05 -21.46
CA ASN A 99 -56.20 14.79 -22.14
C ASN A 99 -56.92 13.62 -21.42
N VAL A 100 -57.81 12.96 -22.14
CA VAL A 100 -58.51 11.77 -21.68
C VAL A 100 -57.88 10.56 -22.36
N LEU A 101 -57.26 9.71 -21.58
CA LEU A 101 -56.41 8.61 -22.08
C LEU A 101 -57.03 7.26 -21.75
N MET A 102 -56.62 6.25 -22.52
CA MET A 102 -56.82 4.87 -22.12
C MET A 102 -55.81 4.43 -21.11
N ASN A 103 -56.24 3.78 -20.04
CA ASN A 103 -55.32 3.20 -19.07
C ASN A 103 -54.85 1.79 -19.52
N LYS A 104 -53.77 1.32 -18.95
CA LYS A 104 -53.17 0.00 -19.22
C LYS A 104 -54.12 -1.20 -18.98
N HIS A 105 -55.27 -0.98 -18.41
CA HIS A 105 -56.32 -1.95 -18.21
C HIS A 105 -57.50 -1.83 -19.22
N GLY A 106 -57.33 -1.02 -20.24
CA GLY A 106 -58.29 -0.85 -21.33
C GLY A 106 -59.54 -0.02 -20.93
N LYS A 107 -59.53 0.74 -19.84
CA LYS A 107 -60.59 1.67 -19.44
C LYS A 107 -60.27 3.07 -19.97
N SER A 108 -61.25 3.69 -20.67
CA SER A 108 -61.18 5.10 -21.09
C SER A 108 -61.48 6.02 -19.91
N GLY A 109 -60.99 7.25 -19.97
CA GLY A 109 -61.36 8.29 -19.04
C GLY A 109 -60.39 8.46 -17.85
N GLN A 110 -59.16 7.94 -17.93
CA GLN A 110 -58.15 8.27 -16.94
C GLN A 110 -57.80 9.76 -17.05
N ARG A 111 -57.96 10.48 -15.97
CA ARG A 111 -57.50 11.89 -15.81
C ARG A 111 -56.05 11.88 -15.34
N LEU A 112 -55.22 12.75 -15.92
CA LEU A 112 -53.85 12.96 -15.50
C LEU A 112 -53.73 14.31 -14.74
N ASN A 113 -52.96 14.31 -13.69
CA ASN A 113 -52.63 15.50 -12.90
C ASN A 113 -51.20 15.90 -13.18
N PHE A 114 -50.90 17.18 -12.96
CA PHE A 114 -49.55 17.76 -12.84
C PHE A 114 -49.56 18.89 -11.84
N HIS A 115 -48.40 19.18 -11.28
CA HIS A 115 -48.27 20.25 -10.30
C HIS A 115 -47.35 21.33 -10.83
N LEU A 116 -47.67 22.58 -10.50
CA LEU A 116 -46.84 23.74 -10.71
C LEU A 116 -46.36 24.21 -9.34
N ILE A 117 -45.05 24.18 -9.10
CA ILE A 117 -44.43 24.66 -7.86
C ILE A 117 -43.85 26.05 -8.18
N PHE A 118 -44.31 27.09 -7.54
CA PHE A 118 -43.87 28.44 -7.79
C PHE A 118 -42.85 28.93 -6.76
N ASP A 119 -42.02 29.85 -7.15
CA ASP A 119 -41.11 30.59 -6.29
C ASP A 119 -41.94 31.40 -5.27
N PRO A 120 -41.74 31.24 -3.93
CA PRO A 120 -42.46 31.96 -2.91
C PRO A 120 -42.20 33.46 -2.91
N GLU A 121 -41.19 33.95 -3.63
CA GLU A 121 -40.98 35.37 -3.86
C GLU A 121 -41.93 35.97 -4.91
N LEU A 122 -42.66 35.14 -5.66
CA LEU A 122 -43.76 35.60 -6.50
C LEU A 122 -44.96 36.00 -5.61
N PRO A 123 -45.54 37.16 -5.83
CA PRO A 123 -46.79 37.52 -5.17
C PRO A 123 -47.87 36.47 -5.47
N ALA A 124 -48.53 35.96 -4.45
CA ALA A 124 -49.60 34.98 -4.63
C ALA A 124 -50.73 35.52 -5.53
N GLU A 125 -50.93 36.84 -5.54
CA GLU A 125 -51.90 37.53 -6.39
C GLU A 125 -51.52 37.41 -7.88
N ASP A 126 -50.24 37.45 -8.25
CA ASP A 126 -49.80 37.29 -9.65
C ASP A 126 -50.07 35.87 -10.13
N ILE A 127 -49.81 34.87 -9.29
CA ILE A 127 -50.13 33.47 -9.58
C ILE A 127 -51.65 33.31 -9.75
N GLU A 128 -52.43 33.84 -8.84
CA GLU A 128 -53.90 33.81 -8.88
C GLU A 128 -54.45 34.50 -10.15
N ASN A 129 -53.89 35.66 -10.51
CA ASN A 129 -54.29 36.37 -11.72
C ASN A 129 -53.98 35.58 -12.97
N PHE A 130 -52.82 34.92 -13.04
CA PHE A 130 -52.46 34.02 -14.16
C PHE A 130 -53.43 32.85 -14.25
N LEU A 131 -53.78 32.18 -13.16
CA LEU A 131 -54.72 31.08 -13.12
C LEU A 131 -56.15 31.51 -13.56
N LYS A 132 -56.62 32.67 -13.13
CA LYS A 132 -57.91 33.21 -13.53
C LYS A 132 -58.03 33.46 -15.04
N THR A 133 -56.91 33.71 -15.73
CA THR A 133 -56.91 33.92 -17.21
C THR A 133 -57.00 32.62 -17.98
N GLN A 134 -56.88 31.46 -17.34
CA GLN A 134 -57.01 30.17 -18.06
C GLN A 134 -58.44 29.97 -18.54
N GLN A 135 -58.58 29.28 -19.68
CA GLN A 135 -59.88 29.07 -20.28
C GLN A 135 -60.42 27.64 -19.98
N VAL A 136 -61.66 27.57 -19.64
CA VAL A 136 -62.41 26.33 -19.49
C VAL A 136 -63.69 26.48 -20.36
N ASP A 137 -63.91 25.51 -21.29
CA ASP A 137 -65.04 25.55 -22.21
C ASP A 137 -65.16 26.88 -23.00
N GLY A 138 -64.02 27.43 -23.36
CA GLY A 138 -63.97 28.69 -24.15
C GLY A 138 -64.19 29.98 -23.33
N SER A 139 -64.34 29.88 -22.00
CA SER A 139 -64.50 31.03 -21.11
C SER A 139 -63.39 31.07 -20.04
N SER A 140 -62.97 32.32 -19.72
CA SER A 140 -62.03 32.52 -18.61
C SER A 140 -62.64 32.05 -17.27
N ILE A 141 -61.84 31.47 -16.38
CA ILE A 141 -62.23 31.04 -15.04
C ILE A 141 -62.75 32.27 -14.23
N GLY A 142 -62.04 33.38 -14.28
CA GLY A 142 -62.44 34.66 -13.72
C GLY A 142 -63.04 34.59 -12.33
N GLY A 143 -64.25 35.05 -12.15
CA GLY A 143 -64.98 35.09 -10.87
C GLY A 143 -65.32 33.79 -10.24
N ARG A 144 -65.27 32.67 -10.97
CA ARG A 144 -65.47 31.29 -10.45
C ARG A 144 -64.25 30.75 -9.74
N TYR A 145 -63.14 31.44 -9.72
CA TYR A 145 -61.91 31.02 -9.04
C TYR A 145 -62.08 30.78 -7.53
N ALA A 146 -63.09 31.36 -6.89
CA ALA A 146 -63.39 31.15 -5.48
C ALA A 146 -64.23 29.87 -5.19
N ASP A 147 -64.73 29.19 -6.20
CA ASP A 147 -65.51 27.95 -6.08
C ASP A 147 -64.63 26.71 -6.15
N SER A 148 -64.21 26.21 -4.95
CA SER A 148 -63.33 25.05 -4.84
C SER A 148 -63.87 23.78 -5.50
N ALA A 149 -65.19 23.56 -5.43
CA ALA A 149 -65.83 22.42 -6.05
C ALA A 149 -65.78 22.51 -7.60
N PHE A 150 -65.92 23.72 -8.14
CA PHE A 150 -65.73 23.99 -9.56
C PHE A 150 -64.30 23.77 -9.99
N LEU A 151 -63.32 24.28 -9.24
CA LEU A 151 -61.92 24.13 -9.53
C LEU A 151 -61.55 22.64 -9.59
N LEU A 152 -61.97 21.86 -8.59
CA LEU A 152 -61.74 20.43 -8.53
C LEU A 152 -62.43 19.64 -9.67
N ASN A 153 -63.69 19.91 -9.96
CA ASN A 153 -64.50 19.02 -10.79
C ASN A 153 -64.57 19.40 -12.28
N SER A 154 -64.39 20.69 -12.59
CA SER A 154 -64.65 21.24 -13.93
C SER A 154 -63.42 21.83 -14.60
N VAL A 155 -62.42 22.27 -13.86
CA VAL A 155 -61.23 22.91 -14.46
C VAL A 155 -60.28 21.84 -14.98
N GLN A 156 -60.02 21.88 -16.26
CA GLN A 156 -59.01 21.11 -16.96
C GLN A 156 -58.22 22.03 -17.89
N VAL A 157 -56.91 21.87 -17.95
CA VAL A 157 -56.03 22.74 -18.76
C VAL A 157 -55.14 21.91 -19.68
N ASP A 158 -54.78 22.48 -20.82
CA ASP A 158 -53.77 21.90 -21.69
C ASP A 158 -52.39 22.07 -21.06
N PHE A 159 -51.70 20.97 -20.83
CA PHE A 159 -50.40 20.94 -20.20
C PHE A 159 -49.36 21.78 -20.99
N ASN A 160 -49.30 21.59 -22.30
CA ASN A 160 -48.33 22.28 -23.13
C ASN A 160 -48.58 23.76 -23.22
N GLU A 161 -49.84 24.17 -23.32
CA GLU A 161 -50.23 25.56 -23.43
C GLU A 161 -49.95 26.35 -22.15
N ILE A 162 -50.29 25.80 -20.98
CA ILE A 162 -50.05 26.47 -19.69
C ILE A 162 -48.55 26.60 -19.40
N VAL A 163 -47.76 25.54 -19.63
CA VAL A 163 -46.30 25.58 -19.44
C VAL A 163 -45.64 26.55 -20.43
N LYS A 164 -46.06 26.57 -21.66
CA LYS A 164 -45.59 27.52 -22.69
C LYS A 164 -45.88 28.96 -22.29
N ARG A 165 -47.08 29.25 -21.82
CA ARG A 165 -47.47 30.60 -21.34
C ARG A 165 -46.61 31.03 -20.16
N LEU A 166 -46.40 30.18 -19.16
CA LEU A 166 -45.53 30.48 -18.03
C LEU A 166 -44.09 30.74 -18.44
N LYS A 167 -43.55 29.96 -19.38
CA LYS A 167 -42.19 30.15 -19.91
C LYS A 167 -42.05 31.44 -20.75
N ALA A 168 -43.12 31.90 -21.38
CA ALA A 168 -43.13 33.11 -22.21
C ALA A 168 -43.29 34.37 -21.35
N ASP A 169 -43.92 34.31 -20.18
CA ASP A 169 -44.16 35.41 -19.30
C ASP A 169 -42.91 35.77 -18.48
N GLY A 170 -42.46 37.01 -18.55
CA GLY A 170 -41.26 37.49 -17.90
C GLY A 170 -41.27 37.40 -16.37
N ASN A 171 -42.48 37.44 -15.73
CA ASN A 171 -42.63 37.30 -14.27
C ASN A 171 -42.43 35.89 -13.80
N PHE A 172 -42.85 34.90 -14.61
CA PHE A 172 -42.84 33.50 -14.24
C PHE A 172 -41.64 32.70 -14.80
N ARG A 173 -40.96 33.21 -15.85
CA ARG A 173 -39.83 32.56 -16.43
C ARG A 173 -38.77 32.24 -15.37
N ASP A 174 -38.33 30.97 -15.29
CA ASP A 174 -37.39 30.47 -14.30
C ASP A 174 -37.82 30.53 -12.82
N ARG A 175 -39.09 30.80 -12.55
CA ARG A 175 -39.68 30.94 -11.22
C ARG A 175 -40.82 29.94 -10.97
N PHE A 176 -40.88 28.87 -11.73
CA PHE A 176 -41.78 27.73 -11.49
C PHE A 176 -41.10 26.42 -11.89
N LEU A 177 -41.56 25.32 -11.35
CA LEU A 177 -41.17 23.96 -11.69
C LEU A 177 -42.39 23.10 -11.97
N VAL A 178 -42.27 22.18 -12.91
CA VAL A 178 -43.29 21.21 -13.29
C VAL A 178 -43.01 19.87 -12.59
N TRP A 179 -43.89 19.46 -11.72
CA TRP A 179 -43.84 18.19 -11.04
C TRP A 179 -44.96 17.27 -11.55
N LEU A 180 -44.62 16.09 -12.05
CA LEU A 180 -45.57 15.19 -12.68
C LEU A 180 -45.73 13.90 -11.87
N PRO A 181 -46.90 13.63 -11.25
CA PRO A 181 -47.16 12.36 -10.60
C PRO A 181 -46.90 11.15 -11.54
N TYR A 182 -46.20 10.14 -11.06
CA TYR A 182 -45.89 8.95 -11.85
C TYR A 182 -46.72 7.78 -11.42
N ASP A 183 -46.55 7.26 -10.22
CA ASP A 183 -47.25 6.08 -9.66
C ASP A 183 -48.27 6.47 -8.56
N GLU A 184 -48.74 7.68 -8.60
CA GLU A 184 -49.76 8.22 -7.70
C GLU A 184 -51.10 8.39 -8.38
N TYR A 185 -52.11 8.89 -7.66
CA TYR A 185 -53.43 9.21 -8.23
C TYR A 185 -53.28 10.29 -9.34
N GLY A 186 -53.89 10.06 -10.47
CA GLY A 186 -53.68 10.93 -11.63
C GLY A 186 -52.33 10.80 -12.30
N GLY A 187 -51.49 9.85 -11.91
CA GLY A 187 -50.15 9.66 -12.42
C GLY A 187 -50.10 8.98 -13.81
N ILE A 188 -48.98 9.18 -14.47
CA ILE A 188 -48.72 8.75 -15.84
C ILE A 188 -48.35 7.26 -15.98
N ASP A 189 -48.07 6.54 -14.88
CA ASP A 189 -47.78 5.13 -14.93
C ASP A 189 -48.99 4.36 -15.48
N GLY A 190 -50.21 4.82 -15.24
CA GLY A 190 -51.44 4.24 -15.76
C GLY A 190 -51.65 4.36 -17.28
N ILE A 191 -50.88 5.14 -18.01
CA ILE A 191 -51.00 5.32 -19.46
C ILE A 191 -50.64 3.99 -20.18
N ASP A 192 -51.51 3.55 -21.14
CA ASP A 192 -51.20 2.38 -21.96
C ASP A 192 -50.01 2.66 -22.90
N PRO A 193 -48.88 1.96 -22.74
CA PRO A 193 -47.70 2.20 -23.60
C PRO A 193 -47.95 1.75 -25.05
N LYS A 194 -48.97 0.99 -25.35
CA LYS A 194 -49.27 0.57 -26.73
C LYS A 194 -49.99 1.65 -27.57
N THR A 195 -50.75 2.51 -26.89
CA THR A 195 -51.55 3.51 -27.57
C THR A 195 -50.94 4.92 -27.44
N ASP A 196 -50.38 5.26 -26.27
CA ASP A 196 -50.05 6.61 -25.92
C ASP A 196 -48.58 6.77 -25.46
N GLN A 197 -47.65 5.89 -25.86
CA GLN A 197 -46.25 5.89 -25.46
C GLN A 197 -45.57 7.23 -25.77
N LEU A 198 -45.78 7.81 -26.95
CA LEU A 198 -45.16 9.04 -27.37
C LEU A 198 -45.59 10.21 -26.47
N LEU A 199 -46.88 10.26 -26.11
CA LEU A 199 -47.39 11.28 -25.19
C LEU A 199 -46.76 11.14 -23.80
N LYS A 200 -46.68 9.91 -23.30
CA LYS A 200 -46.03 9.59 -22.01
C LYS A 200 -44.58 10.07 -21.98
N LEU A 201 -43.80 9.81 -23.02
CA LEU A 201 -42.40 10.25 -23.14
C LEU A 201 -42.29 11.77 -23.22
N ASN A 202 -43.18 12.44 -23.99
CA ASN A 202 -43.17 13.90 -24.07
C ASN A 202 -43.48 14.56 -22.72
N LEU A 203 -44.52 14.06 -22.01
CA LEU A 203 -44.85 14.58 -20.66
C LEU A 203 -43.67 14.44 -19.69
N ILE A 204 -43.00 13.27 -19.70
CA ILE A 204 -41.79 13.06 -18.87
C ILE A 204 -40.65 14.01 -19.27
N ARG A 205 -40.47 14.24 -20.59
CA ARG A 205 -39.42 15.12 -21.09
C ARG A 205 -39.64 16.57 -20.64
N ASP A 206 -40.89 17.03 -20.68
CA ASP A 206 -41.23 18.41 -20.38
C ASP A 206 -41.39 18.69 -18.86
N ALA A 207 -41.55 17.65 -18.05
CA ALA A 207 -41.56 17.78 -16.59
C ALA A 207 -40.15 17.98 -16.03
N ASP A 208 -40.02 18.76 -14.97
CA ASP A 208 -38.78 18.96 -14.25
C ASP A 208 -38.53 17.79 -13.25
N MET A 209 -39.58 17.31 -12.58
CA MET A 209 -39.54 16.30 -11.53
C MET A 209 -40.71 15.31 -11.70
N LEU A 210 -40.55 14.11 -11.15
CA LEU A 210 -41.57 13.08 -11.14
C LEU A 210 -42.01 12.71 -9.72
N GLY A 211 -43.27 12.30 -9.57
CA GLY A 211 -43.86 11.87 -8.29
C GLY A 211 -43.77 10.37 -8.11
N SER A 212 -42.78 9.85 -7.41
CA SER A 212 -42.66 8.42 -7.08
C SER A 212 -41.80 8.20 -5.85
N SER A 213 -42.22 7.23 -5.03
CA SER A 213 -41.40 6.68 -3.92
C SER A 213 -40.85 5.28 -4.19
N ASN A 214 -41.06 4.75 -5.39
CA ASN A 214 -40.58 3.46 -5.81
C ASN A 214 -39.11 3.58 -6.25
N LYS A 215 -38.21 2.90 -5.52
CA LYS A 215 -36.78 2.94 -5.79
C LYS A 215 -36.45 2.49 -7.23
N ASN A 216 -37.08 1.43 -7.75
CA ASN A 216 -36.79 0.95 -9.09
C ASN A 216 -37.17 1.98 -10.16
N GLN A 217 -38.22 2.74 -9.95
CA GLN A 217 -38.61 3.82 -10.86
C GLN A 217 -37.66 5.02 -10.72
N ALA A 218 -37.31 5.40 -9.51
CA ALA A 218 -36.31 6.45 -9.28
C ALA A 218 -34.97 6.08 -9.93
N ASP A 219 -34.46 4.85 -9.73
CA ASP A 219 -33.24 4.38 -10.37
C ASP A 219 -33.35 4.39 -11.90
N PHE A 220 -34.52 4.03 -12.46
CA PHE A 220 -34.78 4.10 -13.91
C PHE A 220 -34.67 5.54 -14.45
N PHE A 221 -35.30 6.50 -13.80
CA PHE A 221 -35.25 7.89 -14.22
C PHE A 221 -33.90 8.58 -13.95
N LEU A 222 -33.08 7.99 -13.09
CA LEU A 222 -31.68 8.37 -12.89
C LEU A 222 -30.73 7.62 -13.86
N TRP A 223 -31.28 6.90 -14.84
CA TRP A 223 -30.54 6.13 -15.87
C TRP A 223 -29.75 4.95 -15.31
N LYS A 224 -30.14 4.42 -14.15
CA LYS A 224 -29.50 3.26 -13.49
C LYS A 224 -30.20 1.95 -13.84
N HIS A 225 -30.29 1.62 -15.12
CA HIS A 225 -30.92 0.38 -15.56
C HIS A 225 -29.93 -0.46 -16.37
N PRO A 226 -29.79 -1.78 -16.08
CA PRO A 226 -28.75 -2.63 -16.67
C PRO A 226 -28.92 -2.88 -18.17
N THR A 227 -30.15 -2.70 -18.70
CA THR A 227 -30.48 -3.05 -20.09
C THR A 227 -30.32 -1.89 -21.06
N TYR A 228 -30.45 -0.65 -20.60
CA TYR A 228 -30.50 0.54 -21.46
C TYR A 228 -29.26 1.39 -21.33
N THR A 229 -28.81 1.96 -22.45
CA THR A 229 -27.65 2.85 -22.48
C THR A 229 -28.04 4.28 -22.11
N GLU A 230 -27.04 5.07 -21.69
CA GLU A 230 -27.21 6.50 -21.40
C GLU A 230 -27.76 7.24 -22.61
N GLN A 231 -27.30 6.91 -23.82
CA GLN A 231 -27.78 7.52 -25.05
C GLN A 231 -29.30 7.29 -25.25
N GLN A 232 -29.80 6.07 -25.00
CA GLN A 232 -31.25 5.77 -25.09
C GLN A 232 -32.05 6.56 -24.06
N PHE A 233 -31.57 6.66 -22.82
CA PHE A 233 -32.22 7.50 -21.80
C PHE A 233 -32.25 8.97 -22.18
N ARG A 234 -31.16 9.49 -22.74
CA ARG A 234 -31.07 10.88 -23.22
C ARG A 234 -32.05 11.14 -24.36
N GLU A 235 -32.20 10.21 -25.29
CA GLU A 235 -33.20 10.31 -26.37
C GLU A 235 -34.63 10.30 -25.84
N TRP A 236 -34.91 9.51 -24.79
CA TRP A 236 -36.28 9.43 -24.20
C TRP A 236 -36.62 10.62 -23.32
N PHE A 237 -35.75 11.01 -22.39
CA PHE A 237 -36.07 11.92 -21.30
C PHE A 237 -35.29 13.24 -21.36
N GLY A 238 -34.30 13.36 -22.20
CA GLY A 238 -33.45 14.55 -22.31
C GLY A 238 -32.41 14.63 -21.19
N VAL A 239 -32.87 14.68 -19.95
CA VAL A 239 -32.05 14.76 -18.72
C VAL A 239 -32.54 13.72 -17.68
N ARG A 240 -31.70 13.47 -16.68
CA ARG A 240 -32.09 12.67 -15.51
C ARG A 240 -33.23 13.36 -14.77
N LYS A 241 -34.24 12.64 -14.33
CA LYS A 241 -35.42 13.20 -13.67
C LYS A 241 -35.40 12.84 -12.18
N PRO A 242 -35.37 13.82 -11.27
CA PRO A 242 -35.53 13.59 -9.86
C PRO A 242 -36.93 13.03 -9.54
N CYS A 243 -37.01 12.08 -8.62
CA CYS A 243 -38.24 11.60 -8.07
C CYS A 243 -38.43 12.16 -6.65
N VAL A 244 -39.50 12.88 -6.43
CA VAL A 244 -39.91 13.47 -5.15
C VAL A 244 -41.33 13.06 -4.81
N LYS A 245 -41.68 13.08 -3.52
CA LYS A 245 -43.05 12.74 -3.08
C LYS A 245 -43.43 13.53 -1.86
N GLY A 246 -44.70 13.95 -1.78
CA GLY A 246 -45.29 14.53 -0.59
C GLY A 246 -46.26 13.56 0.12
N SER A 247 -46.82 13.98 1.24
CA SER A 247 -47.74 13.19 2.08
C SER A 247 -49.15 13.07 1.47
N ASP A 248 -49.52 13.95 0.56
CA ASP A 248 -50.89 14.06 0.00
C ASP A 248 -51.93 14.13 1.13
N SER A 249 -51.68 15.07 2.05
CA SER A 249 -52.51 15.22 3.24
C SER A 249 -53.78 16.06 2.91
N HIS A 250 -54.96 15.50 3.28
CA HIS A 250 -56.24 16.17 3.16
C HIS A 250 -56.94 16.33 4.51
N ASN A 251 -56.22 16.12 5.63
CA ASN A 251 -56.82 16.12 6.95
C ASN A 251 -55.81 16.67 7.96
N VAL A 252 -56.29 17.57 8.85
CA VAL A 252 -55.50 18.14 9.94
C VAL A 252 -54.95 17.14 10.94
N ASN A 253 -55.42 15.87 10.93
CA ASN A 253 -54.90 14.80 11.76
C ASN A 253 -53.82 13.96 11.06
N ASP A 254 -53.51 14.20 9.78
CA ASP A 254 -52.44 13.52 9.07
C ASP A 254 -51.08 14.02 9.59
N GLU A 255 -50.10 13.13 9.69
CA GLU A 255 -48.72 13.48 10.02
C GLU A 255 -48.03 13.95 8.72
N LEU A 256 -47.76 15.27 8.63
CA LEU A 256 -47.12 15.85 7.45
C LEU A 256 -45.68 15.33 7.29
N GLY A 257 -45.23 15.21 6.05
CA GLY A 257 -43.92 14.71 5.66
C GLY A 257 -43.83 13.18 5.64
N ARG A 258 -44.72 12.48 6.34
CA ARG A 258 -44.76 11.04 6.37
C ARG A 258 -45.47 10.49 5.15
N LEU A 259 -44.76 9.77 4.32
CA LEU A 259 -45.28 9.26 3.06
C LEU A 259 -46.24 8.10 3.29
N LYS A 260 -47.31 8.08 2.46
CA LYS A 260 -48.31 7.00 2.45
C LYS A 260 -47.95 5.94 1.40
N ASP A 261 -48.31 4.69 1.67
CA ASP A 261 -48.19 3.58 0.68
C ASP A 261 -49.34 3.61 -0.36
N HIS A 262 -49.37 2.64 -1.27
CA HIS A 262 -50.40 2.49 -2.28
C HIS A 262 -51.82 2.19 -1.72
N LYS A 263 -51.94 1.94 -0.41
CA LYS A 263 -53.19 1.76 0.31
C LYS A 263 -53.55 2.97 1.18
N SER A 264 -52.83 4.08 1.00
CA SER A 264 -52.95 5.30 1.79
C SER A 264 -52.61 5.13 3.31
N LEU A 265 -51.83 4.07 3.63
CA LEU A 265 -51.37 3.84 5.00
C LEU A 265 -50.03 4.55 5.22
N PRO A 266 -49.83 5.18 6.40
CA PRO A 266 -48.56 5.81 6.73
C PRO A 266 -47.39 4.81 6.73
N THR A 267 -46.29 5.19 6.13
CA THR A 267 -45.03 4.44 6.15
C THR A 267 -44.03 5.07 7.11
N ASP A 268 -42.84 4.52 7.24
CA ASP A 268 -41.68 5.13 7.94
C ASP A 268 -40.82 6.02 7.02
N LYS A 269 -41.30 6.32 5.80
CA LYS A 269 -40.52 7.06 4.80
C LYS A 269 -40.89 8.54 4.78
N TYR A 270 -39.85 9.33 4.51
CA TYR A 270 -39.92 10.76 4.28
C TYR A 270 -39.24 11.12 2.97
N CYS A 271 -39.57 12.26 2.38
CA CYS A 271 -38.84 12.84 1.27
C CYS A 271 -37.76 13.77 1.84
N TRP A 272 -36.52 13.37 1.70
CA TRP A 272 -35.36 14.14 2.12
C TRP A 272 -34.73 14.80 0.90
N ILE A 273 -34.46 16.10 1.00
CA ILE A 273 -33.74 16.87 -0.02
C ILE A 273 -32.53 17.53 0.64
N LYS A 274 -31.37 17.37 0.00
CA LYS A 274 -30.10 17.97 0.41
C LYS A 274 -29.90 19.28 -0.33
N ALA A 275 -30.41 20.35 0.22
CA ALA A 275 -30.37 21.70 -0.35
C ALA A 275 -30.64 22.74 0.72
N ASP A 276 -30.40 24.02 0.38
CA ASP A 276 -31.01 25.12 1.16
C ASP A 276 -32.54 25.03 1.04
N PRO A 277 -33.28 25.24 2.13
CA PRO A 277 -34.76 25.20 2.09
C PRO A 277 -35.33 26.43 1.38
N THR A 278 -35.11 26.52 0.08
CA THR A 278 -35.52 27.60 -0.81
C THR A 278 -35.99 27.05 -2.14
N PHE A 279 -36.63 27.86 -2.96
CA PHE A 279 -36.99 27.50 -4.33
C PHE A 279 -35.74 27.26 -5.18
N ALA A 280 -34.67 28.04 -4.98
CA ALA A 280 -33.37 27.83 -5.62
C ALA A 280 -32.77 26.46 -5.24
N GLY A 281 -32.90 26.07 -3.96
CA GLY A 281 -32.46 24.72 -3.51
C GLY A 281 -33.28 23.61 -4.15
N LEU A 282 -34.59 23.77 -4.35
CA LEU A 282 -35.40 22.80 -5.10
C LEU A 282 -34.98 22.73 -6.57
N ARG A 283 -34.60 23.84 -7.19
CA ARG A 283 -34.06 23.83 -8.57
C ARG A 283 -32.72 23.13 -8.65
N GLN A 284 -31.89 23.24 -7.63
CA GLN A 284 -30.57 22.60 -7.62
C GLN A 284 -30.61 21.08 -7.74
N ILE A 285 -31.68 20.42 -7.21
CA ILE A 285 -31.81 18.95 -7.33
C ILE A 285 -31.94 18.47 -8.77
N LEU A 286 -32.31 19.33 -9.71
CA LEU A 286 -32.42 18.99 -11.13
C LEU A 286 -31.03 18.69 -11.75
N HIS A 287 -29.97 19.25 -11.20
CA HIS A 287 -28.59 19.09 -11.68
C HIS A 287 -27.91 17.86 -11.09
N GLU A 288 -28.14 17.54 -9.80
CA GLU A 288 -27.54 16.43 -9.10
C GLU A 288 -28.60 15.55 -8.38
N PRO A 289 -29.58 14.99 -9.13
CA PRO A 289 -30.72 14.30 -8.51
C PRO A 289 -30.34 13.05 -7.73
N GLU A 290 -29.22 12.42 -8.09
CA GLU A 290 -28.74 11.18 -7.43
C GLU A 290 -28.24 11.41 -6.00
N ASP A 291 -27.60 12.55 -5.77
CA ASP A 291 -26.88 12.85 -4.53
C ASP A 291 -27.66 13.80 -3.61
N ARG A 292 -28.75 14.40 -4.12
CA ARG A 292 -29.52 15.40 -3.40
C ARG A 292 -30.93 14.97 -2.97
N ILE A 293 -31.36 13.75 -3.34
CA ILE A 293 -32.69 13.24 -2.97
C ILE A 293 -32.56 11.86 -2.33
N PHE A 294 -33.31 11.66 -1.26
CA PHE A 294 -33.45 10.36 -0.62
C PHE A 294 -34.88 10.16 -0.11
N ILE A 295 -35.48 9.03 -0.46
CA ILE A 295 -36.81 8.64 0.05
C ILE A 295 -36.64 7.42 0.95
N GLY A 296 -36.87 7.61 2.24
CA GLY A 296 -36.68 6.60 3.27
C GLY A 296 -36.76 7.17 4.68
N ALA A 297 -36.49 6.35 5.69
CA ALA A 297 -36.55 6.75 7.09
C ALA A 297 -35.46 7.78 7.45
N CYS A 298 -34.22 7.54 7.02
CA CYS A 298 -33.09 8.40 7.27
C CYS A 298 -32.06 8.27 6.14
N PRO A 299 -31.49 9.37 5.62
CA PRO A 299 -30.39 9.32 4.66
C PRO A 299 -29.15 8.63 5.24
N PRO A 300 -28.44 7.78 4.45
CA PRO A 300 -27.25 7.08 4.94
C PRO A 300 -26.18 7.99 5.53
N LYS A 301 -26.03 9.19 4.99
CA LYS A 301 -25.05 10.18 5.51
C LYS A 301 -25.39 10.65 6.93
N LEU A 302 -26.66 10.82 7.25
CA LEU A 302 -27.06 11.22 8.63
C LEU A 302 -26.82 10.08 9.62
N GLU A 303 -26.95 8.83 9.20
CA GLU A 303 -26.57 7.67 10.01
C GLU A 303 -25.05 7.60 10.20
N GLU A 304 -24.28 7.84 9.12
CA GLU A 304 -22.82 7.93 9.15
C GLU A 304 -22.34 9.01 10.14
N VAL A 305 -22.94 10.21 10.10
CA VAL A 305 -22.63 11.31 11.02
C VAL A 305 -22.89 10.91 12.48
N ARG A 306 -24.02 10.26 12.75
CA ARG A 306 -24.34 9.79 14.12
C ARG A 306 -23.34 8.74 14.62
N ASN A 307 -22.98 7.79 13.76
CA ASN A 307 -22.09 6.68 14.12
C ASN A 307 -20.62 7.13 14.26
N ASN A 308 -20.22 8.20 13.58
CA ASN A 308 -18.85 8.68 13.51
C ASN A 308 -18.69 10.14 13.98
N ALA A 309 -19.52 10.57 14.90
CA ALA A 309 -19.57 11.97 15.40
C ALA A 309 -18.20 12.48 15.92
N THR A 310 -17.36 11.60 16.47
CA THR A 310 -16.00 11.92 16.94
C THR A 310 -15.05 12.32 15.80
N ARG A 311 -15.42 12.02 14.55
CA ARG A 311 -14.59 12.22 13.34
C ARG A 311 -15.10 13.36 12.46
N LEU A 312 -15.93 14.24 12.97
CA LEU A 312 -16.53 15.34 12.21
C LEU A 312 -16.34 16.64 12.96
N ILE A 313 -15.83 17.64 12.25
CA ILE A 313 -15.77 19.02 12.75
C ILE A 313 -17.14 19.64 12.47
N ASP A 314 -17.87 19.96 13.53
CA ASP A 314 -19.18 20.59 13.43
C ASP A 314 -19.09 22.11 13.23
N ARG A 315 -18.16 22.75 13.96
CA ARG A 315 -18.03 24.21 13.94
C ARG A 315 -16.63 24.63 14.34
N LEU A 316 -16.13 25.69 13.74
CA LEU A 316 -14.89 26.36 14.11
C LEU A 316 -15.19 27.79 14.56
N GLN A 317 -14.70 28.16 15.74
CA GLN A 317 -14.76 29.53 16.23
C GLN A 317 -13.35 30.07 16.41
N ILE A 318 -13.09 31.26 15.87
CA ILE A 318 -11.82 31.95 16.07
C ILE A 318 -12.11 33.26 16.77
N THR A 319 -11.47 33.46 17.91
CA THR A 319 -11.68 34.65 18.75
C THR A 319 -10.36 35.33 19.05
N ARG A 320 -10.41 36.64 19.26
CA ARG A 320 -9.30 37.42 19.74
C ARG A 320 -9.18 37.23 21.24
N SER A 321 -7.96 36.98 21.75
CA SER A 321 -7.71 36.90 23.19
C SER A 321 -7.97 38.24 23.88
N GLY A 322 -8.45 38.22 25.13
CA GLY A 322 -8.73 39.44 25.89
C GLY A 322 -7.47 40.29 26.20
N ASP A 323 -6.31 39.71 26.12
CA ASP A 323 -4.97 40.34 26.28
C ASP A 323 -4.35 40.81 24.97
N ALA A 324 -5.08 40.78 23.86
CA ALA A 324 -4.57 41.14 22.55
C ALA A 324 -4.32 42.65 22.43
N ASP A 325 -3.09 43.02 21.97
CA ASP A 325 -2.62 44.41 21.83
C ASP A 325 -2.43 44.86 20.36
N THR A 326 -2.77 44.01 19.39
CA THR A 326 -2.69 44.37 17.95
C THR A 326 -3.82 45.25 17.49
N PRO A 327 -3.58 46.27 16.66
CA PRO A 327 -4.64 47.06 16.04
C PRO A 327 -5.41 46.28 14.96
N ASP A 328 -4.78 45.25 14.40
CA ASP A 328 -5.35 44.43 13.33
C ASP A 328 -6.38 43.44 13.87
N LYS A 329 -7.54 43.36 13.22
CA LYS A 329 -8.64 42.50 13.62
C LYS A 329 -8.45 41.05 13.26
N TRP A 330 -7.82 40.78 12.11
CA TRP A 330 -7.59 39.46 11.53
C TRP A 330 -8.82 38.55 11.63
N PHE A 331 -8.87 37.68 12.60
CA PHE A 331 -9.90 36.66 12.75
C PHE A 331 -10.85 36.97 13.92
N ALA A 332 -12.15 37.04 13.63
CA ALA A 332 -13.23 36.99 14.58
C ALA A 332 -14.43 36.36 13.86
N CYS A 333 -14.52 35.04 13.86
CA CYS A 333 -15.50 34.33 13.07
C CYS A 333 -16.03 33.08 13.78
N ASP A 334 -17.24 32.70 13.39
CA ASP A 334 -17.90 31.47 13.80
C ASP A 334 -18.38 30.76 12.51
N ILE A 335 -17.79 29.61 12.21
CA ILE A 335 -17.96 28.90 10.95
C ILE A 335 -18.55 27.53 11.23
N PRO A 336 -19.87 27.35 11.12
CA PRO A 336 -20.46 26.01 11.10
C PRO A 336 -20.06 25.29 9.81
N LEU A 337 -19.62 24.05 9.92
CA LEU A 337 -19.13 23.27 8.78
C LEU A 337 -20.14 22.20 8.35
N ASN A 338 -20.18 21.94 7.04
CA ASN A 338 -20.95 20.84 6.49
C ASN A 338 -20.24 19.50 6.73
N ALA A 339 -20.99 18.44 6.94
CA ALA A 339 -20.45 17.10 7.18
C ALA A 339 -19.94 16.39 5.90
N ASP A 340 -20.30 16.89 4.71
CA ASP A 340 -19.92 16.33 3.42
C ASP A 340 -18.69 17.07 2.86
N MET A 341 -18.89 17.96 1.90
CA MET A 341 -17.80 18.73 1.27
C MET A 341 -17.94 20.23 1.52
N VAL A 342 -16.86 20.84 1.98
CA VAL A 342 -16.69 22.28 2.15
C VAL A 342 -15.65 22.79 1.18
N ALA A 343 -15.98 23.70 0.28
CA ALA A 343 -15.03 24.36 -0.60
C ALA A 343 -14.74 25.79 -0.12
N ILE A 344 -13.49 26.08 0.17
CA ILE A 344 -13.02 27.39 0.60
C ILE A 344 -12.49 28.13 -0.64
N ILE A 345 -13.18 29.22 -1.02
CA ILE A 345 -12.84 30.01 -2.20
C ILE A 345 -12.48 31.45 -1.82
N GLY A 346 -11.88 32.17 -2.73
CA GLY A 346 -11.53 33.58 -2.53
C GLY A 346 -10.31 34.00 -3.35
N ASN A 347 -10.05 35.29 -3.47
CA ASN A 347 -8.88 35.77 -4.19
C ASN A 347 -7.55 35.38 -3.52
N LYS A 348 -6.43 35.50 -4.24
CA LYS A 348 -5.10 35.26 -3.68
C LYS A 348 -4.83 36.18 -2.48
N GLY A 349 -4.43 35.61 -1.35
CA GLY A 349 -4.18 36.38 -0.12
C GLY A 349 -5.43 36.76 0.68
N SER A 350 -6.60 36.17 0.41
CA SER A 350 -7.87 36.47 1.12
C SER A 350 -8.04 35.74 2.46
N GLY A 351 -7.16 34.80 2.83
CA GLY A 351 -7.25 34.04 4.08
C GLY A 351 -7.74 32.59 3.94
N LYS A 352 -7.81 32.04 2.71
CA LYS A 352 -8.23 30.65 2.46
C LYS A 352 -7.31 29.64 3.15
N SER A 353 -6.01 29.64 2.81
CA SER A 353 -5.02 28.74 3.40
C SER A 353 -4.81 28.99 4.89
N ALA A 354 -5.09 30.20 5.36
CA ALA A 354 -5.11 30.48 6.79
C ALA A 354 -6.19 29.69 7.53
N LEU A 355 -7.39 29.62 6.96
CA LEU A 355 -8.49 28.82 7.53
C LEU A 355 -8.14 27.31 7.51
N ALA A 356 -7.53 26.83 6.43
CA ALA A 356 -7.07 25.44 6.32
C ALA A 356 -6.01 25.08 7.40
N ASP A 357 -4.99 25.92 7.56
CA ASP A 357 -3.97 25.75 8.59
C ASP A 357 -4.55 25.76 10.02
N ILE A 358 -5.50 26.66 10.30
CA ILE A 358 -6.15 26.78 11.61
C ILE A 358 -7.00 25.54 11.91
N LEU A 359 -7.76 25.04 10.95
CA LEU A 359 -8.51 23.79 11.06
C LEU A 359 -7.60 22.60 11.29
N ALA A 360 -6.48 22.54 10.57
CA ALA A 360 -5.49 21.49 10.71
C ALA A 360 -4.81 21.49 12.09
N LEU A 361 -4.45 22.68 12.58
CA LEU A 361 -3.92 22.86 13.94
C LEU A 361 -4.92 22.40 15.01
N ALA A 362 -6.18 22.84 14.91
CA ALA A 362 -7.23 22.50 15.84
C ALA A 362 -7.56 20.99 15.86
N GLY A 363 -7.35 20.31 14.72
CA GLY A 363 -7.50 18.86 14.55
C GLY A 363 -6.25 18.05 14.89
N ASN A 364 -5.22 18.66 15.45
CA ASN A 364 -3.93 18.00 15.75
C ASN A 364 -3.39 17.18 14.57
N THR A 365 -3.26 17.82 13.40
CA THR A 365 -2.66 17.14 12.24
C THR A 365 -1.22 16.69 12.52
N HIS A 366 -0.81 15.55 11.98
CA HIS A 366 0.59 15.10 12.02
C HIS A 366 1.40 15.57 10.79
N CYS A 367 0.83 16.46 9.96
CA CYS A 367 1.59 17.14 8.94
C CYS A 367 2.67 18.04 9.59
N ASP A 368 3.87 18.03 9.02
CA ASP A 368 4.95 18.90 9.51
C ASP A 368 4.53 20.38 9.39
N PRO A 369 4.57 21.15 10.49
CA PRO A 369 4.23 22.57 10.50
C PRO A 369 5.06 23.43 9.53
N ASP A 370 6.22 22.98 9.12
CA ASP A 370 7.06 23.70 8.14
C ASP A 370 6.42 23.70 6.74
N HIS A 371 5.46 22.82 6.47
CA HIS A 371 4.65 22.80 5.24
C HIS A 371 3.39 23.67 5.30
N PHE A 372 3.02 24.25 6.45
CA PHE A 372 1.87 25.14 6.53
C PHE A 372 2.08 26.39 5.68
N SER A 373 0.99 26.91 5.13
CA SER A 373 1.04 28.09 4.24
C SER A 373 1.03 29.42 5.00
N PHE A 374 0.34 29.47 6.14
CA PHE A 374 0.09 30.69 6.91
C PHE A 374 0.67 30.63 8.34
N LEU A 375 0.42 29.53 9.08
CA LEU A 375 0.88 29.35 10.46
C LEU A 375 2.33 28.85 10.52
N VAL A 376 3.22 29.49 9.79
CA VAL A 376 4.67 29.21 9.78
C VAL A 376 5.49 30.30 10.44
N LYS A 377 6.70 29.92 10.85
CA LYS A 377 7.65 30.77 11.57
C LYS A 377 7.94 32.11 10.88
N ASN A 378 8.03 32.12 9.57
CA ASN A 378 8.41 33.33 8.82
C ASN A 378 7.19 34.16 8.36
N ARG A 379 5.96 33.82 8.76
CA ARG A 379 4.73 34.52 8.38
C ARG A 379 3.96 34.98 9.63
N PHE A 380 2.84 34.32 9.95
CA PHE A 380 1.94 34.75 11.02
C PHE A 380 2.46 34.40 12.44
N CYS A 381 3.19 33.27 12.59
CA CYS A 381 3.66 32.83 13.90
C CYS A 381 4.84 33.65 14.44
N GLU A 382 5.77 34.20 13.61
CA GLU A 382 7.06 34.71 14.11
C GLU A 382 7.48 36.14 13.73
N ARG A 383 6.82 36.82 12.81
CA ARG A 383 7.28 38.18 12.41
C ARG A 383 7.31 39.22 13.54
N SER A 384 6.73 38.94 14.68
CA SER A 384 6.89 39.68 15.91
C SER A 384 6.69 38.81 17.15
N GLY A 385 6.58 37.48 17.02
CA GLY A 385 6.32 36.56 18.13
C GLY A 385 4.96 36.77 18.81
N LYS A 386 4.14 37.68 18.32
CA LYS A 386 3.00 38.21 19.10
C LYS A 386 1.67 38.00 18.42
N LEU A 387 1.57 37.99 17.08
CA LEU A 387 0.27 37.94 16.40
C LEU A 387 -0.48 36.63 16.65
N ALA A 388 0.10 35.49 16.34
CA ALA A 388 -0.60 34.21 16.44
C ALA A 388 -1.09 33.89 17.87
N LYS A 389 -0.31 34.27 18.90
CA LYS A 389 -0.74 34.05 20.29
C LYS A 389 -1.92 34.92 20.75
N GLN A 390 -2.26 35.96 20.01
CA GLN A 390 -3.38 36.86 20.32
C GLN A 390 -4.75 36.32 19.86
N PHE A 391 -4.73 35.17 19.19
CA PHE A 391 -5.91 34.52 18.68
C PHE A 391 -6.04 33.10 19.23
N GLU A 392 -7.27 32.73 19.56
CA GLU A 392 -7.65 31.40 20.04
C GLU A 392 -8.62 30.76 19.05
N VAL A 393 -8.42 29.51 18.77
CA VAL A 393 -9.32 28.68 17.97
C VAL A 393 -10.01 27.67 18.88
N ARG A 394 -11.33 27.51 18.67
CA ARG A 394 -12.15 26.43 19.24
C ARG A 394 -12.77 25.63 18.12
N ALA A 395 -12.44 24.36 18.06
CA ALA A 395 -13.09 23.42 17.17
C ALA A 395 -14.09 22.59 17.95
N PHE A 396 -15.34 22.63 17.54
CA PHE A 396 -16.44 21.84 18.10
C PHE A 396 -16.61 20.60 17.22
N TRP A 397 -16.63 19.46 17.85
CA TRP A 397 -16.82 18.19 17.15
C TRP A 397 -18.29 17.76 17.25
N ALA A 398 -18.77 16.98 16.29
CA ALA A 398 -20.17 16.56 16.26
C ALA A 398 -20.60 15.67 17.45
N ASP A 399 -19.63 15.11 18.19
CA ASP A 399 -19.87 14.38 19.45
C ASP A 399 -20.05 15.28 20.67
N GLY A 400 -20.01 16.61 20.49
CA GLY A 400 -20.13 17.60 21.56
C GLY A 400 -18.82 17.93 22.29
N THR A 401 -17.71 17.27 21.93
CA THR A 401 -16.39 17.62 22.47
C THR A 401 -15.83 18.86 21.79
N GLU A 402 -14.93 19.58 22.48
CA GLU A 402 -14.26 20.74 21.94
C GLU A 402 -12.73 20.66 22.09
N THR A 403 -12.03 21.31 21.17
CA THR A 403 -10.58 21.52 21.22
C THR A 403 -10.30 23.01 21.21
N THR A 404 -9.60 23.51 22.20
CA THR A 404 -9.26 24.94 22.32
C THR A 404 -7.75 25.12 22.33
N LEU A 405 -7.22 25.93 21.40
CA LEU A 405 -5.79 26.19 21.23
C LEU A 405 -5.53 27.65 20.85
N ARG A 406 -4.36 28.16 21.21
CA ARG A 406 -3.86 29.42 20.64
C ARG A 406 -3.23 29.15 19.28
N LEU A 407 -3.31 30.08 18.33
CA LEU A 407 -2.80 29.89 16.96
C LEU A 407 -1.27 29.75 16.88
N ASN A 408 -0.53 30.05 17.94
CA ASN A 408 0.91 29.78 18.03
C ASN A 408 1.24 28.40 18.62
N ALA A 409 0.26 27.59 18.97
CA ALA A 409 0.47 26.21 19.40
C ALA A 409 1.06 25.37 18.25
N LYS A 410 1.69 24.27 18.61
CA LYS A 410 2.18 23.27 17.63
C LYS A 410 1.35 22.01 17.78
N PRO A 411 1.13 21.29 16.68
CA PRO A 411 0.56 19.95 16.75
C PRO A 411 1.38 19.05 17.68
N ASP A 412 0.72 18.22 18.46
CA ASP A 412 1.37 17.21 19.30
C ASP A 412 1.57 15.91 18.49
N PRO A 413 2.82 15.54 18.15
CA PRO A 413 3.07 14.33 17.35
C PRO A 413 2.74 13.03 18.09
N ASN A 414 2.64 13.08 19.44
CA ASN A 414 2.25 11.93 20.25
C ASN A 414 0.74 11.90 20.57
N GLY A 415 0.04 12.98 20.28
CA GLY A 415 -1.41 13.09 20.45
C GLY A 415 -2.15 12.40 19.30
N VAL A 416 -3.47 12.21 19.51
CA VAL A 416 -4.32 11.63 18.48
C VAL A 416 -4.51 12.62 17.32
N GLU A 417 -4.09 12.22 16.11
CA GLU A 417 -4.41 12.97 14.90
C GLU A 417 -5.92 12.86 14.62
N ARG A 418 -6.64 13.97 14.68
CA ARG A 418 -8.08 14.01 14.38
C ARG A 418 -8.41 14.52 12.99
N VAL A 419 -7.47 15.18 12.31
CA VAL A 419 -7.62 15.76 10.96
C VAL A 419 -6.38 15.41 10.12
N ARG A 420 -6.59 14.95 8.90
CA ARG A 420 -5.52 14.80 7.90
C ARG A 420 -5.42 16.10 7.10
N TYR A 421 -4.23 16.69 7.04
CA TYR A 421 -3.98 17.90 6.26
C TYR A 421 -2.95 17.66 5.17
N ILE A 422 -3.27 18.12 3.96
CA ILE A 422 -2.42 18.07 2.78
C ILE A 422 -2.25 19.51 2.27
N PRO A 423 -1.23 20.23 2.76
CA PRO A 423 -0.94 21.59 2.32
C PRO A 423 -0.37 21.62 0.91
N GLN A 424 -0.54 22.75 0.20
CA GLN A 424 -0.04 22.96 -1.15
C GLN A 424 1.46 22.70 -1.26
N THR A 425 2.27 23.25 -0.36
CA THR A 425 3.74 23.10 -0.38
C THR A 425 4.21 21.65 -0.25
N TYR A 426 3.45 20.83 0.50
CA TYR A 426 3.71 19.41 0.61
C TYR A 426 3.41 18.66 -0.68
N LEU A 427 2.26 18.95 -1.34
CA LEU A 427 1.94 18.37 -2.64
C LEU A 427 2.99 18.73 -3.70
N GLU A 428 3.40 19.99 -3.77
CA GLU A 428 4.45 20.47 -4.69
C GLU A 428 5.77 19.70 -4.47
N LYS A 429 6.19 19.55 -3.22
CA LYS A 429 7.41 18.81 -2.87
C LYS A 429 7.35 17.36 -3.33
N VAL A 430 6.27 16.67 -2.99
CA VAL A 430 6.08 15.25 -3.35
C VAL A 430 6.00 15.07 -4.88
N CYS A 431 5.36 15.99 -5.59
CA CYS A 431 5.28 15.95 -7.06
C CYS A 431 6.62 16.17 -7.74
N THR A 432 7.49 17.01 -7.18
CA THR A 432 8.75 17.44 -7.81
C THR A 432 9.97 16.58 -7.41
N GLU A 433 9.84 15.67 -6.45
CA GLU A 433 10.92 14.74 -6.09
C GLU A 433 11.32 13.86 -7.28
N THR A 434 12.55 14.03 -7.78
CA THR A 434 13.03 13.37 -9.00
C THR A 434 14.17 12.36 -8.78
N GLU A 435 14.72 12.21 -7.58
CA GLU A 435 15.87 11.32 -7.38
C GLU A 435 15.49 9.85 -7.20
N PRO A 436 15.89 8.96 -8.14
CA PRO A 436 15.76 7.52 -7.97
C PRO A 436 16.77 7.02 -6.94
N GLY A 437 16.30 6.46 -5.85
CA GLY A 437 17.16 5.75 -4.88
C GLY A 437 17.11 6.26 -3.44
N GLN A 438 16.59 7.44 -3.17
CA GLN A 438 16.20 7.83 -1.82
C GLN A 438 14.75 7.42 -1.56
N GLN A 439 14.42 7.05 -0.32
CA GLN A 439 13.03 6.83 0.07
C GLN A 439 12.29 8.17 -0.06
N SER A 440 11.59 8.36 -1.17
CA SER A 440 10.85 9.59 -1.41
C SER A 440 9.77 9.76 -0.34
N GLU A 441 9.44 11.02 0.00
CA GLU A 441 8.33 11.30 0.92
C GLU A 441 7.02 10.68 0.43
N PHE A 442 6.85 10.64 -0.90
CA PHE A 442 5.72 9.94 -1.53
C PHE A 442 5.66 8.46 -1.14
N GLN A 443 6.78 7.73 -1.22
CA GLN A 443 6.80 6.31 -0.84
C GLN A 443 6.60 6.13 0.67
N ALA A 444 7.12 7.02 1.49
CA ALA A 444 6.90 6.98 2.94
C ALA A 444 5.42 7.16 3.30
N GLU A 445 4.72 8.10 2.65
CA GLU A 445 3.30 8.31 2.86
C GLU A 445 2.47 7.13 2.33
N LEU A 446 2.81 6.59 1.16
CA LEU A 446 2.17 5.40 0.63
C LEU A 446 2.26 4.22 1.61
N ARG A 447 3.43 4.01 2.23
CA ARG A 447 3.63 2.97 3.25
C ARG A 447 2.77 3.19 4.49
N LYS A 448 2.61 4.43 4.96
CA LYS A 448 1.72 4.76 6.09
C LYS A 448 0.27 4.40 5.78
N VAL A 449 -0.20 4.75 4.58
CA VAL A 449 -1.57 4.42 4.15
C VAL A 449 -1.75 2.91 4.06
N ILE A 450 -0.82 2.18 3.45
CA ILE A 450 -0.86 0.72 3.35
C ILE A 450 -0.89 0.08 4.75
N PHE A 451 -0.03 0.54 5.66
CA PHE A 451 0.00 0.05 7.03
C PHE A 451 -1.33 0.26 7.76
N SER A 452 -2.06 1.34 7.47
CA SER A 452 -3.38 1.59 8.05
C SER A 452 -4.41 0.51 7.67
N HIS A 453 -4.21 -0.19 6.55
CA HIS A 453 -5.08 -1.27 6.06
C HIS A 453 -4.81 -2.63 6.69
N ILE A 454 -3.64 -2.81 7.31
CA ILE A 454 -3.31 -4.04 8.01
C ILE A 454 -4.09 -4.08 9.32
N SER A 455 -4.79 -5.19 9.58
CA SER A 455 -5.57 -5.34 10.81
C SER A 455 -4.66 -5.22 12.05
N GLU A 456 -5.19 -4.73 13.15
CA GLU A 456 -4.41 -4.54 14.38
C GLU A 456 -3.79 -5.86 14.87
N ALA A 457 -4.51 -6.98 14.71
CA ALA A 457 -4.01 -8.31 15.01
C ALA A 457 -2.81 -8.70 14.12
N ASP A 458 -2.82 -8.32 12.83
CA ASP A 458 -1.76 -8.65 11.87
C ASP A 458 -0.54 -7.73 11.98
N ARG A 459 -0.66 -6.58 12.66
CA ARG A 459 0.46 -5.65 12.93
C ARG A 459 1.46 -6.20 13.93
N LEU A 460 1.10 -7.19 14.72
CA LEU A 460 1.98 -7.87 15.69
C LEU A 460 2.69 -6.89 16.65
N GLY A 461 2.00 -5.82 17.06
CA GLY A 461 2.56 -4.79 17.94
C GLY A 461 3.59 -3.87 17.28
N LYS A 462 3.74 -3.89 15.95
CA LYS A 462 4.61 -2.98 15.19
C LYS A 462 3.89 -1.68 14.88
N HIS A 463 4.65 -0.60 14.73
CA HIS A 463 4.12 0.75 14.54
C HIS A 463 4.26 1.26 13.12
N THR A 464 5.10 0.63 12.31
CA THR A 464 5.34 0.99 10.90
C THR A 464 5.30 -0.25 10.00
N LEU A 465 5.05 -0.02 8.70
CA LEU A 465 5.11 -1.09 7.69
C LEU A 465 6.51 -1.70 7.61
N ASP A 466 7.54 -0.87 7.71
CA ASP A 466 8.94 -1.30 7.61
C ASP A 466 9.32 -2.21 8.81
N GLU A 467 8.93 -1.86 10.03
CA GLU A 467 9.12 -2.72 11.20
C GLU A 467 8.39 -4.06 11.08
N LEU A 468 7.18 -4.04 10.52
CA LEU A 468 6.41 -5.26 10.33
C LEU A 468 7.03 -6.16 9.25
N ILE A 469 7.50 -5.58 8.14
CA ILE A 469 8.22 -6.29 7.08
C ILE A 469 9.51 -6.89 7.63
N GLU A 470 10.29 -6.11 8.38
CA GLU A 470 11.53 -6.57 8.99
C GLU A 470 11.28 -7.79 9.89
N TYR A 471 10.30 -7.68 10.78
CA TYR A 471 9.92 -8.77 11.67
C TYR A 471 9.48 -10.04 10.92
N LYS A 472 8.64 -9.89 9.89
CA LYS A 472 8.14 -11.05 9.10
C LYS A 472 9.21 -11.67 8.21
N THR A 473 10.26 -10.93 7.87
CA THR A 473 11.34 -11.39 6.98
C THR A 473 12.61 -11.78 7.71
N GLU A 474 12.72 -11.55 9.01
CA GLU A 474 13.94 -11.80 9.82
C GLU A 474 14.40 -13.26 9.74
N GLU A 475 13.49 -14.21 9.90
CA GLU A 475 13.81 -15.64 9.80
C GLU A 475 14.32 -16.00 8.40
N LEU A 476 13.68 -15.50 7.33
CA LEU A 476 14.08 -15.74 5.94
C LEU A 476 15.45 -15.13 5.63
N LYS A 477 15.74 -13.94 6.15
CA LYS A 477 17.06 -13.31 6.06
C LYS A 477 18.12 -14.15 6.79
N GLY A 478 17.76 -14.71 7.95
CA GLY A 478 18.60 -15.65 8.69
C GLY A 478 18.90 -16.93 7.91
N GLN A 479 17.92 -17.51 7.24
CA GLN A 479 18.08 -18.67 6.35
C GLN A 479 19.00 -18.34 5.18
N ILE A 480 18.82 -17.20 4.51
CA ILE A 480 19.70 -16.72 3.43
C ILE A 480 21.14 -16.58 3.92
N ALA A 481 21.37 -15.95 5.09
CA ALA A 481 22.72 -15.79 5.64
C ALA A 481 23.39 -17.13 5.97
N ASN A 482 22.64 -18.12 6.46
CA ASN A 482 23.14 -19.47 6.72
C ASN A 482 23.52 -20.18 5.42
N ALA A 483 22.63 -20.14 4.42
CA ALA A 483 22.86 -20.75 3.12
C ALA A 483 24.07 -20.12 2.39
N ARG A 484 24.26 -18.81 2.48
CA ARG A 484 25.46 -18.12 1.99
C ARG A 484 26.74 -18.61 2.67
N ARG A 485 26.72 -18.86 3.98
CA ARG A 485 27.87 -19.44 4.69
C ARG A 485 28.18 -20.87 4.22
N GLU A 486 27.15 -21.64 3.94
CA GLU A 486 27.29 -23.00 3.41
C GLU A 486 27.84 -22.99 1.96
N ILE A 487 27.32 -22.11 1.08
CA ILE A 487 27.89 -21.88 -0.26
C ILE A 487 29.38 -21.53 -0.18
N SER A 488 29.76 -20.64 0.74
CA SER A 488 31.16 -20.26 0.90
C SER A 488 32.05 -21.42 1.31
N ARG A 489 31.57 -22.40 2.07
CA ARG A 489 32.28 -23.64 2.38
C ARG A 489 32.40 -24.52 1.15
N VAL A 490 31.29 -24.73 0.43
CA VAL A 490 31.29 -25.54 -0.79
C VAL A 490 32.20 -24.91 -1.84
N ASN A 491 32.21 -23.60 -2.01
CA ASN A 491 33.13 -22.91 -2.93
C ASN A 491 34.59 -23.06 -2.51
N THR A 492 34.90 -23.10 -1.21
CA THR A 492 36.27 -23.35 -0.73
C THR A 492 36.73 -24.73 -1.14
N ASP A 493 35.90 -25.75 -0.97
CA ASP A 493 36.25 -27.12 -1.37
C ASP A 493 36.29 -27.27 -2.89
N LEU A 494 35.37 -26.65 -3.60
CA LEU A 494 35.29 -26.65 -5.07
C LEU A 494 36.54 -26.03 -5.69
N VAL A 495 36.94 -24.83 -5.28
CA VAL A 495 38.12 -24.15 -5.80
C VAL A 495 39.38 -24.99 -5.55
N ARG A 496 39.49 -25.59 -4.34
CA ARG A 496 40.61 -26.50 -4.01
C ARG A 496 40.66 -27.72 -4.96
N LEU A 497 39.52 -28.25 -5.40
CA LEU A 497 39.47 -29.37 -6.35
C LEU A 497 39.71 -28.88 -7.78
N GLU A 498 39.18 -27.74 -8.18
CA GLU A 498 39.38 -27.13 -9.49
C GLU A 498 40.89 -26.77 -9.74
N ASP A 499 41.63 -26.33 -8.70
CA ASP A 499 43.06 -26.09 -8.75
C ASP A 499 43.84 -27.39 -9.09
N LYS A 500 43.36 -28.54 -8.63
CA LYS A 500 43.95 -29.87 -8.96
C LYS A 500 43.54 -30.36 -10.34
N PHE A 501 42.48 -29.81 -10.94
CA PHE A 501 41.97 -30.22 -12.25
C PHE A 501 42.71 -29.50 -13.41
N THR A 502 43.73 -28.70 -13.09
CA THR A 502 44.50 -27.95 -14.09
C THR A 502 45.50 -28.85 -14.82
N PRO A 503 45.77 -28.56 -16.11
CA PRO A 503 46.80 -29.28 -16.87
C PRO A 503 48.18 -29.26 -16.20
N ASP A 504 48.55 -28.16 -15.57
CA ASP A 504 49.81 -27.96 -14.89
C ASP A 504 49.96 -28.86 -13.65
N TYR A 505 48.89 -28.99 -12.86
CA TYR A 505 48.88 -29.90 -11.69
C TYR A 505 49.06 -31.33 -12.13
N ARG A 506 48.37 -31.76 -13.19
CA ARG A 506 48.48 -33.10 -13.76
C ARG A 506 49.88 -33.35 -14.29
N ALA A 507 50.44 -32.42 -15.06
CA ALA A 507 51.82 -32.52 -15.59
C ALA A 507 52.84 -32.66 -14.47
N ARG A 508 52.64 -31.95 -13.35
CA ARG A 508 53.49 -32.08 -12.16
C ARG A 508 53.46 -33.49 -11.55
N ILE A 509 52.29 -34.11 -11.41
CA ILE A 509 52.16 -35.47 -10.89
C ILE A 509 52.75 -36.48 -11.88
N GLU A 510 52.56 -36.28 -13.18
CA GLU A 510 53.15 -37.11 -14.24
C GLU A 510 54.73 -37.04 -14.21
N ALA A 511 55.30 -35.86 -13.94
CA ALA A 511 56.72 -35.68 -13.75
C ALA A 511 57.27 -36.44 -12.52
N LEU A 512 56.57 -36.32 -11.37
CA LEU A 512 56.91 -37.01 -10.12
C LEU A 512 56.79 -38.53 -10.26
N LEU A 513 55.83 -39.03 -11.02
CA LEU A 513 55.73 -40.47 -11.35
C LEU A 513 56.92 -40.92 -12.18
N ALA A 514 57.27 -40.14 -13.22
CA ALA A 514 58.39 -40.44 -14.06
C ALA A 514 59.75 -40.49 -13.27
N GLU A 515 59.91 -39.55 -12.33
CA GLU A 515 61.10 -39.55 -11.43
C GLU A 515 61.13 -40.80 -10.58
N LYS A 516 59.98 -41.22 -9.96
CA LYS A 516 59.95 -42.48 -9.18
C LYS A 516 60.16 -43.75 -9.99
N GLN A 517 59.66 -43.76 -11.23
CA GLN A 517 59.94 -44.86 -12.17
C GLN A 517 61.41 -44.95 -12.48
N GLN A 518 62.10 -43.81 -12.68
CA GLN A 518 63.51 -43.73 -12.91
C GLN A 518 64.31 -44.12 -11.65
N GLU A 519 63.90 -43.71 -10.47
CA GLU A 519 64.45 -44.10 -9.16
C GLU A 519 64.43 -45.65 -8.99
N LEU A 520 63.24 -46.24 -9.25
CA LEU A 520 63.06 -47.70 -9.15
C LEU A 520 63.93 -48.45 -10.20
N LYS A 521 64.01 -47.95 -11.40
CA LYS A 521 64.87 -48.50 -12.45
C LYS A 521 66.32 -48.45 -12.05
N ALA A 522 66.85 -47.31 -11.65
CA ALA A 522 68.19 -47.11 -11.18
C ALA A 522 68.55 -48.05 -10.00
N HIS A 523 67.56 -48.20 -9.07
CA HIS A 523 67.72 -49.10 -7.94
C HIS A 523 67.78 -50.58 -8.42
N LYS A 524 66.96 -50.98 -9.37
CA LYS A 524 67.03 -52.37 -9.93
C LYS A 524 68.35 -52.65 -10.66
N ASP A 525 68.91 -51.63 -11.29
CA ASP A 525 70.21 -51.81 -12.03
C ASP A 525 71.41 -52.03 -11.09
N ILE A 526 71.29 -51.69 -9.80
CA ILE A 526 72.37 -51.89 -8.79
C ILE A 526 72.12 -53.10 -7.88
N ALA A 527 71.49 -54.16 -8.38
CA ALA A 527 71.24 -55.34 -7.64
C ALA A 527 72.53 -56.00 -7.09
N PRO A 528 72.56 -56.50 -5.85
CA PRO A 528 73.76 -57.18 -5.30
C PRO A 528 74.19 -58.35 -6.16
N ILE A 529 75.55 -58.44 -6.38
CA ILE A 529 76.14 -59.51 -7.16
C ILE A 529 75.91 -60.80 -6.39
N LYS A 530 75.40 -61.89 -7.10
CA LYS A 530 75.07 -63.13 -6.50
C LYS A 530 76.30 -63.79 -5.91
N VAL A 531 76.29 -64.16 -4.65
CA VAL A 531 77.34 -64.99 -3.96
C VAL A 531 76.71 -66.33 -3.70
N GLU A 532 77.43 -67.44 -4.09
CA GLU A 532 76.96 -68.81 -3.84
C GLU A 532 77.33 -69.26 -2.47
N GLN A 533 76.51 -70.10 -1.88
CA GLN A 533 76.74 -70.66 -0.56
C GLN A 533 77.97 -71.52 -0.54
N PRO A 534 78.98 -71.41 0.38
CA PRO A 534 80.17 -72.20 0.41
C PRO A 534 79.82 -73.68 0.57
N SER A 535 80.32 -74.55 -0.31
CA SER A 535 79.98 -76.00 -0.45
C SER A 535 80.97 -76.93 0.15
N GLU A 536 82.15 -76.51 0.64
CA GLU A 536 83.19 -77.38 1.21
C GLU A 536 83.52 -77.08 2.66
N VAL A 537 82.62 -77.52 3.57
CA VAL A 537 82.88 -77.39 5.00
C VAL A 537 82.49 -78.69 5.72
N GLY A 538 83.35 -79.26 6.60
CA GLY A 538 83.07 -80.40 7.36
C GLY A 538 81.78 -80.31 8.25
N ALA A 539 81.10 -81.41 8.54
CA ALA A 539 79.77 -81.41 9.20
C ALA A 539 79.76 -80.64 10.50
N GLU A 540 80.80 -80.59 11.29
CA GLU A 540 80.89 -79.78 12.55
C GLU A 540 81.02 -78.27 12.28
N GLN A 541 81.76 -77.80 11.28
CA GLN A 541 81.90 -76.41 10.91
C GLN A 541 80.57 -75.84 10.30
N LYS A 542 79.88 -76.67 9.53
CA LYS A 542 78.56 -76.34 8.99
C LYS A 542 77.54 -76.18 10.15
N ALA A 543 77.56 -77.12 11.11
CA ALA A 543 76.65 -77.02 12.26
C ALA A 543 76.96 -75.78 13.15
N ALA A 544 78.25 -75.39 13.29
CA ALA A 544 78.60 -74.12 13.96
C ALA A 544 78.22 -72.91 13.21
N PHE A 545 78.34 -72.89 11.87
CA PHE A 545 77.87 -71.80 11.00
C PHE A 545 76.34 -71.67 11.06
N ASP A 546 75.62 -72.79 10.91
CA ASP A 546 74.15 -72.75 10.91
C ASP A 546 73.65 -72.29 12.31
N ALA A 547 74.32 -72.61 13.43
CA ALA A 547 73.98 -72.13 14.77
C ALA A 547 74.27 -70.68 14.95
N ILE A 548 75.34 -70.08 14.38
CA ILE A 548 75.65 -68.66 14.37
C ILE A 548 74.66 -67.90 13.46
N ALA A 549 74.44 -68.47 12.24
CA ALA A 549 73.47 -67.88 11.29
C ALA A 549 72.07 -67.83 11.80
N LEU A 550 71.65 -68.91 12.57
CA LEU A 550 70.39 -68.95 13.24
C LEU A 550 70.26 -67.78 14.29
N LYS A 551 71.27 -67.63 15.16
CA LYS A 551 71.32 -66.57 16.18
C LYS A 551 71.37 -65.19 15.57
N LEU A 552 72.11 -64.96 14.45
CA LEU A 552 72.15 -63.81 13.70
C LEU A 552 70.78 -63.50 13.10
N GLY A 553 70.04 -64.49 12.61
CA GLY A 553 68.68 -64.38 12.13
C GLY A 553 67.74 -63.96 13.21
N GLU A 554 67.86 -64.55 14.43
CA GLU A 554 67.03 -64.17 15.59
C GLU A 554 67.30 -62.75 16.06
N GLU A 555 68.59 -62.33 16.16
CA GLU A 555 68.88 -60.95 16.60
C GLU A 555 68.48 -59.93 15.52
N ARG A 556 68.50 -60.18 14.24
CA ARG A 556 68.04 -59.33 13.14
C ARG A 556 66.49 -59.25 13.13
N ALA A 557 65.83 -60.37 13.34
CA ALA A 557 64.42 -60.40 13.50
C ALA A 557 64.01 -59.47 14.70
N THR A 558 64.81 -59.48 15.75
CA THR A 558 64.67 -58.63 16.92
C THR A 558 64.90 -57.13 16.54
N LEU A 559 66.02 -56.86 15.77
CA LEU A 559 66.31 -55.52 15.30
C LEU A 559 65.19 -54.95 14.44
N ASN A 560 64.68 -55.71 13.45
CA ASN A 560 63.59 -55.31 12.58
C ASN A 560 62.32 -55.11 13.35
N ARG A 561 62.03 -55.92 14.38
CA ARG A 561 60.88 -55.68 15.26
C ARG A 561 61.04 -54.40 16.03
N ILE A 562 62.25 -54.09 16.55
CA ILE A 562 62.52 -52.83 17.25
C ILE A 562 62.36 -51.63 16.28
N ASP A 563 62.83 -51.73 15.05
CA ASP A 563 62.70 -50.67 14.06
C ASP A 563 61.25 -50.46 13.59
N SER A 564 60.51 -51.55 13.37
CA SER A 564 59.07 -51.46 13.08
C SER A 564 58.33 -50.86 14.23
N GLU A 565 58.62 -51.34 15.45
CA GLU A 565 57.96 -50.76 16.63
C GLU A 565 58.31 -49.29 16.87
N THR A 566 59.52 -48.86 16.52
CA THR A 566 59.94 -47.43 16.57
C THR A 566 59.16 -46.58 15.58
N ILE A 567 58.93 -47.06 14.38
CA ILE A 567 58.11 -46.35 13.36
C ILE A 567 56.66 -46.22 13.83
N ASP A 568 56.07 -47.36 14.27
CA ASP A 568 54.70 -47.43 14.78
C ASP A 568 54.49 -46.48 15.98
N LYS A 569 55.42 -46.42 16.90
CA LYS A 569 55.38 -45.52 18.06
C LYS A 569 55.50 -44.04 17.66
N ARG A 570 56.33 -43.69 16.64
CA ARG A 570 56.48 -42.39 16.12
C ARG A 570 55.17 -41.91 15.39
N GLU A 571 54.55 -42.76 14.56
CA GLU A 571 53.26 -42.48 13.96
C GLU A 571 52.16 -42.28 15.02
N LEU A 572 52.12 -43.11 16.03
CA LEU A 572 51.20 -42.99 17.15
C LEU A 572 51.44 -41.69 17.92
N GLN A 573 52.70 -41.31 18.19
CA GLN A 573 53.09 -40.04 18.82
C GLN A 573 52.53 -38.84 18.04
N LYS A 574 52.67 -38.86 16.70
CA LYS A 574 52.14 -37.82 15.81
C LYS A 574 50.59 -37.74 15.87
N SER A 575 49.93 -38.90 15.76
CA SER A 575 48.47 -38.98 15.85
C SER A 575 47.92 -38.46 17.19
N LEU A 576 48.59 -38.78 18.31
CA LEU A 576 48.21 -38.27 19.63
C LEU A 576 48.40 -36.76 19.74
N ALA A 577 49.49 -36.21 19.16
CA ALA A 577 49.70 -34.77 19.13
C ALA A 577 48.59 -34.03 18.33
N GLU A 578 48.17 -34.57 17.19
CA GLU A 578 47.07 -34.07 16.38
C GLU A 578 45.74 -34.10 17.15
N LYS A 579 45.43 -35.19 17.83
CA LYS A 579 44.23 -35.35 18.67
C LYS A 579 44.18 -34.37 19.87
N ILE A 580 45.34 -34.16 20.52
CA ILE A 580 45.46 -33.17 21.60
C ILE A 580 45.17 -31.75 21.09
N ALA A 581 45.72 -31.38 19.91
CA ALA A 581 45.48 -30.10 19.26
C ALA A 581 44.00 -29.92 18.88
N LEU A 582 43.36 -30.99 18.36
CA LEU A 582 41.93 -30.99 18.04
C LEU A 582 41.06 -30.81 19.29
N ALA A 583 41.37 -31.49 20.40
CA ALA A 583 40.69 -31.33 21.68
C ALA A 583 40.78 -29.87 22.18
N GLY A 584 41.95 -29.24 22.11
CA GLY A 584 42.16 -27.86 22.46
C GLY A 584 41.37 -26.89 21.58
N LYS A 585 41.25 -27.18 20.27
CA LYS A 585 40.42 -26.38 19.35
C LYS A 585 38.92 -26.48 19.67
N ILE A 586 38.42 -27.65 20.05
CA ILE A 586 37.04 -27.89 20.46
C ILE A 586 36.77 -27.14 21.78
N GLU A 587 37.69 -27.26 22.76
CA GLU A 587 37.58 -26.55 24.04
C GLU A 587 37.47 -25.03 23.83
N GLY A 588 38.30 -24.43 22.97
CA GLY A 588 38.23 -23.01 22.65
C GLY A 588 36.92 -22.59 22.01
N LYS A 589 36.32 -23.45 21.15
CA LYS A 589 34.99 -23.17 20.56
C LYS A 589 33.87 -23.18 21.62
N ILE A 590 33.94 -24.12 22.58
CA ILE A 590 32.96 -24.19 23.67
C ILE A 590 33.09 -22.97 24.57
N ASP A 591 34.32 -22.48 24.84
CA ASP A 591 34.57 -21.27 25.62
C ASP A 591 34.02 -20.01 24.91
N THR A 592 34.21 -19.93 23.62
CA THR A 592 33.63 -18.85 22.79
C THR A 592 32.11 -18.86 22.88
N PHE A 593 31.48 -20.02 22.73
CA PHE A 593 30.01 -20.16 22.86
C PHE A 593 29.51 -19.74 24.26
N GLY A 594 30.18 -20.16 25.33
CA GLY A 594 29.87 -19.75 26.69
C GLY A 594 29.95 -18.23 26.88
N SER A 595 30.95 -17.58 26.26
CA SER A 595 31.14 -16.14 26.29
C SER A 595 30.04 -15.42 25.50
N GLU A 596 29.61 -15.96 24.34
CA GLU A 596 28.48 -15.44 23.55
C GLU A 596 27.16 -15.55 24.29
N TYR A 597 26.90 -16.67 24.96
CA TYR A 597 25.71 -16.82 25.81
C TYR A 597 25.67 -15.79 26.96
N ALA A 598 26.82 -15.59 27.64
CA ALA A 598 26.93 -14.58 28.70
C ALA A 598 26.75 -13.12 28.15
N ARG A 599 27.17 -12.87 26.92
CA ARG A 599 26.95 -11.59 26.23
C ARG A 599 25.46 -11.38 25.94
N LEU A 600 24.77 -12.40 25.38
CA LEU A 600 23.33 -12.35 25.14
C LEU A 600 22.56 -12.02 26.43
N GLY A 601 22.96 -12.64 27.57
CA GLY A 601 22.35 -12.35 28.86
C GLY A 601 22.49 -10.90 29.29
N ARG A 602 23.64 -10.27 29.02
CA ARG A 602 23.85 -8.83 29.32
C ARG A 602 23.06 -7.94 28.36
N GLU A 603 23.04 -8.25 27.08
CA GLU A 603 22.37 -7.44 26.05
C GLU A 603 20.84 -7.48 26.18
N THR A 604 20.27 -8.56 26.70
CA THR A 604 18.81 -8.73 26.83
C THR A 604 18.28 -8.53 28.26
N SER A 605 19.15 -8.23 29.22
CA SER A 605 18.81 -8.13 30.65
C SER A 605 17.66 -7.17 30.93
N ASP A 606 17.73 -5.94 30.39
CA ASP A 606 16.75 -4.86 30.62
C ASP A 606 15.38 -5.20 29.99
N ASP A 607 15.39 -5.80 28.80
CA ASP A 607 14.16 -6.16 28.11
C ASP A 607 13.46 -7.35 28.80
N LEU A 608 14.23 -8.34 29.24
CA LEU A 608 13.70 -9.47 29.99
C LEU A 608 13.14 -9.04 31.35
N GLN A 609 13.80 -8.11 32.02
CA GLN A 609 13.30 -7.56 33.29
C GLN A 609 11.97 -6.83 33.11
N ARG A 610 11.82 -6.06 32.02
CA ARG A 610 10.54 -5.40 31.67
C ARG A 610 9.42 -6.39 31.40
N LEU A 611 9.74 -7.57 30.89
CA LEU A 611 8.78 -8.64 30.64
C LEU A 611 8.53 -9.54 31.87
N GLY A 612 9.24 -9.33 32.98
CA GLY A 612 9.16 -10.19 34.15
C GLY A 612 9.76 -11.58 33.94
N LEU A 613 10.67 -11.75 32.97
CA LEU A 613 11.30 -13.00 32.58
C LEU A 613 12.80 -13.04 32.95
N GLU A 614 13.35 -14.21 33.02
CA GLU A 614 14.78 -14.45 33.27
C GLU A 614 15.33 -15.34 32.16
N LEU A 615 16.48 -14.98 31.55
CA LEU A 615 17.08 -15.75 30.47
C LEU A 615 17.30 -17.21 30.83
N GLY A 616 17.74 -17.51 32.08
CA GLY A 616 17.99 -18.87 32.55
C GLY A 616 16.76 -19.77 32.64
N LYS A 617 15.54 -19.17 32.65
CA LYS A 617 14.26 -19.90 32.55
C LYS A 617 13.80 -20.15 31.13
N LEU A 618 14.24 -19.31 30.17
CA LEU A 618 13.91 -19.45 28.76
C LEU A 618 14.91 -20.35 28.02
N VAL A 619 16.20 -20.18 28.31
CA VAL A 619 17.28 -20.93 27.69
C VAL A 619 18.22 -21.39 28.79
N THR A 620 18.31 -22.69 28.99
CA THR A 620 19.28 -23.30 29.93
C THR A 620 20.44 -23.86 29.11
N VAL A 621 21.64 -23.31 29.30
CA VAL A 621 22.86 -23.81 28.68
C VAL A 621 23.71 -24.47 29.79
N THR A 622 23.91 -25.78 29.69
CA THR A 622 24.83 -26.52 30.57
C THR A 622 26.10 -26.85 29.78
N ILE A 623 27.23 -26.28 30.15
CA ILE A 623 28.53 -26.54 29.56
C ILE A 623 29.31 -27.42 30.52
N ASP A 624 29.38 -28.72 30.20
CA ASP A 624 30.24 -29.68 30.93
C ASP A 624 31.42 -30.07 30.04
N LYS A 625 32.63 -29.66 30.44
CA LYS A 625 33.87 -29.97 29.75
C LYS A 625 34.61 -31.15 30.38
N SER A 626 34.10 -31.75 31.45
CA SER A 626 34.78 -32.79 32.24
C SER A 626 35.28 -33.93 31.36
N MET A 627 34.43 -34.41 30.43
CA MET A 627 34.80 -35.48 29.50
C MET A 627 35.90 -35.06 28.54
N LEU A 628 35.85 -33.83 28.00
CA LEU A 628 36.86 -33.34 27.07
C LEU A 628 38.22 -33.11 27.73
N VAL A 629 38.21 -32.51 28.93
CA VAL A 629 39.41 -32.30 29.73
C VAL A 629 40.02 -33.65 30.15
N ALA A 630 39.18 -34.61 30.56
CA ALA A 630 39.65 -35.99 30.90
C ALA A 630 40.25 -36.68 29.67
N ALA A 631 39.59 -36.57 28.50
CA ALA A 631 40.09 -37.14 27.25
C ALA A 631 41.45 -36.53 26.86
N ARG A 632 41.56 -35.17 26.91
CA ARG A 632 42.81 -34.48 26.62
C ARG A 632 43.94 -34.86 27.59
N LYS A 633 43.62 -34.98 28.89
CA LYS A 633 44.57 -35.43 29.91
C LYS A 633 45.08 -36.81 29.58
N LYS A 634 44.17 -37.78 29.33
CA LYS A 634 44.53 -39.15 28.96
C LYS A 634 45.40 -39.19 27.70
N LEU A 635 45.06 -38.48 26.62
CA LEU A 635 45.86 -38.42 25.40
C LEU A 635 47.26 -37.84 25.67
N THR A 636 47.39 -36.89 26.61
CA THR A 636 48.69 -36.31 26.98
C THR A 636 49.52 -37.32 27.79
N GLU A 637 48.87 -38.07 28.70
CA GLU A 637 49.50 -39.12 29.47
C GLU A 637 50.01 -40.26 28.53
N ASP A 638 49.13 -40.67 27.57
CA ASP A 638 49.46 -41.67 26.56
C ASP A 638 50.68 -41.23 25.71
N LYS A 639 50.68 -39.94 25.27
CA LYS A 639 51.79 -39.37 24.51
C LYS A 639 53.10 -39.38 25.34
N THR A 640 53.03 -38.97 26.63
CA THR A 640 54.21 -38.92 27.51
C THR A 640 54.79 -40.32 27.72
N ALA A 641 53.91 -41.35 27.83
CA ALA A 641 54.37 -42.75 27.92
C ALA A 641 55.14 -43.19 26.65
N ILE A 642 54.66 -42.81 25.46
CA ILE A 642 55.32 -43.09 24.21
C ILE A 642 56.64 -42.29 24.08
N ASP A 643 56.63 -41.01 24.47
CA ASP A 643 57.88 -40.22 24.50
C ASP A 643 58.96 -40.92 25.34
N GLY A 644 58.62 -41.46 26.50
CA GLY A 644 59.56 -42.26 27.32
C GLY A 644 60.10 -43.50 26.61
N VAL A 645 59.26 -44.19 25.83
CA VAL A 645 59.71 -45.42 25.05
C VAL A 645 60.64 -45.02 23.91
N LEU A 646 60.52 -43.84 23.38
CA LEU A 646 61.33 -43.29 22.28
C LEU A 646 62.56 -42.50 22.78
N ASP A 647 62.73 -42.26 24.08
CA ASP A 647 63.80 -41.49 24.65
C ASP A 647 65.09 -42.33 24.72
N GLY A 648 66.12 -41.92 23.99
CA GLY A 648 67.40 -42.66 23.94
C GLY A 648 68.22 -42.69 25.23
N GLY A 649 67.80 -41.87 26.24
CA GLY A 649 68.46 -41.89 27.57
C GLY A 649 67.92 -42.92 28.57
N ALA A 650 66.79 -43.56 28.31
CA ALA A 650 66.18 -44.56 29.17
C ALA A 650 66.71 -45.97 28.89
N PRO A 651 67.06 -46.73 29.90
CA PRO A 651 67.67 -48.09 29.74
C PRO A 651 66.82 -49.06 28.94
N ASP A 652 65.47 -49.00 29.10
CA ASP A 652 64.55 -49.90 28.43
C ASP A 652 63.89 -49.29 27.18
N SER A 653 64.40 -48.14 26.68
CA SER A 653 63.90 -47.50 25.49
C SER A 653 64.25 -48.27 24.19
N LEU A 654 63.42 -48.09 23.16
CA LEU A 654 63.64 -48.72 21.85
C LEU A 654 65.05 -48.38 21.27
N PRO A 655 65.54 -47.13 21.33
CA PRO A 655 66.90 -46.80 20.91
C PRO A 655 67.96 -47.53 21.67
N SER A 656 67.83 -47.68 23.04
CA SER A 656 68.77 -48.42 23.86
C SER A 656 68.77 -49.93 23.54
N GLN A 657 67.58 -50.52 23.39
CA GLN A 657 67.43 -51.93 22.93
C GLN A 657 68.05 -52.14 21.53
N LYS A 658 67.85 -51.13 20.61
CA LYS A 658 68.48 -51.20 19.29
C LYS A 658 70.01 -51.23 19.38
N ALA A 659 70.62 -50.42 20.18
CA ALA A 659 72.04 -50.35 20.39
C ALA A 659 72.60 -51.65 20.96
N ALA A 660 71.95 -52.22 21.97
CA ALA A 660 72.35 -53.49 22.56
C ALA A 660 72.22 -54.67 21.55
N CYS A 661 71.22 -54.72 20.73
CA CYS A 661 70.97 -55.67 19.67
C CYS A 661 72.09 -55.58 18.58
N LEU A 662 72.48 -54.38 18.14
CA LEU A 662 73.53 -54.13 17.17
C LEU A 662 74.89 -54.60 17.71
N GLU A 663 75.20 -54.42 19.00
CA GLU A 663 76.40 -54.92 19.63
C GLU A 663 76.49 -56.48 19.57
N ARG A 664 75.34 -57.16 19.87
CA ARG A 664 75.24 -58.60 19.80
C ARG A 664 75.38 -59.10 18.34
N ILE A 665 74.76 -58.43 17.39
CA ILE A 665 74.93 -58.71 15.96
C ILE A 665 76.43 -58.61 15.55
N THR A 666 77.13 -57.52 15.97
CA THR A 666 78.52 -57.29 15.67
C THR A 666 79.45 -58.39 16.26
N ALA A 667 79.18 -58.81 17.49
CA ALA A 667 79.91 -59.88 18.16
C ALA A 667 79.73 -61.24 17.46
N LEU A 668 78.49 -61.56 17.01
CA LEU A 668 78.24 -62.83 16.25
C LEU A 668 78.86 -62.85 14.85
N GLN A 669 78.84 -61.70 14.17
CA GLN A 669 79.45 -61.47 12.84
C GLN A 669 80.99 -61.69 12.90
N GLY A 670 81.63 -61.31 14.03
CA GLY A 670 83.08 -61.54 14.25
C GLY A 670 83.48 -63.00 14.40
N GLN A 671 82.49 -63.88 14.63
CA GLN A 671 82.72 -65.33 14.78
C GLN A 671 82.63 -66.11 13.47
N LEU A 672 82.24 -65.46 12.34
CA LEU A 672 82.14 -66.04 11.03
C LEU A 672 83.50 -66.03 10.27
N ASP A 673 83.82 -67.13 9.55
CA ASP A 673 84.95 -67.11 8.58
C ASP A 673 84.67 -66.26 7.34
N ALA A 674 85.71 -65.96 6.56
CA ALA A 674 85.61 -64.99 5.45
C ALA A 674 84.66 -65.43 4.35
N PRO A 675 84.52 -66.71 3.88
CA PRO A 675 83.55 -67.12 2.88
C PRO A 675 82.10 -66.98 3.32
N ASN A 676 81.79 -67.46 4.57
CA ASN A 676 80.49 -67.46 5.14
C ASN A 676 80.02 -66.01 5.48
N LYS A 677 80.96 -65.16 5.87
CA LYS A 677 80.71 -63.75 6.13
C LYS A 677 80.25 -63.02 4.82
N ARG A 678 80.94 -63.29 3.70
CA ARG A 678 80.57 -62.77 2.37
C ARG A 678 79.18 -63.24 1.92
N PHE A 679 78.81 -64.48 2.15
CA PHE A 679 77.48 -64.97 1.80
C PHE A 679 76.40 -64.34 2.69
N GLN A 680 76.69 -64.12 3.92
CA GLN A 680 75.77 -63.42 4.82
C GLN A 680 75.60 -61.93 4.45
N GLU A 681 76.73 -61.26 4.13
CA GLU A 681 76.71 -59.86 3.67
C GLU A 681 75.91 -59.75 2.36
N TYR A 682 76.00 -60.73 1.42
CA TYR A 682 75.17 -60.75 0.25
C TYR A 682 73.67 -60.87 0.56
N ASN A 683 73.29 -61.80 1.45
CA ASN A 683 71.89 -61.95 1.80
C ASN A 683 71.29 -60.70 2.47
N GLU A 684 72.15 -60.07 3.29
CA GLU A 684 71.79 -58.79 3.88
C GLU A 684 71.61 -57.69 2.87
N ALA A 685 72.57 -57.58 1.94
CA ALA A 685 72.51 -56.61 0.87
C ALA A 685 71.24 -56.82 -0.01
N LEU A 686 70.97 -58.14 -0.33
CA LEU A 686 69.81 -58.52 -1.14
C LEU A 686 68.50 -58.20 -0.44
N ARG A 687 68.44 -58.45 0.89
CA ARG A 687 67.27 -58.13 1.64
C ARG A 687 67.07 -56.62 1.72
N ALA A 688 68.10 -55.83 2.07
CA ALA A 688 68.02 -54.37 2.13
C ALA A 688 67.62 -53.74 0.74
N TRP A 689 68.13 -54.36 -0.32
CA TRP A 689 67.81 -53.97 -1.70
C TRP A 689 66.33 -54.22 -2.02
N ASN A 690 65.75 -55.38 -1.64
CA ASN A 690 64.38 -55.74 -1.81
C ASN A 690 63.45 -54.78 -0.99
N GLU A 691 63.86 -54.57 0.29
CA GLU A 691 63.11 -53.64 1.14
C GLU A 691 63.10 -52.27 0.59
N LYS A 692 64.15 -51.70 0.04
CA LYS A 692 64.22 -50.40 -0.59
C LYS A 692 63.43 -50.38 -1.90
N ALA A 693 63.43 -51.45 -2.70
CA ALA A 693 62.60 -51.57 -3.89
C ALA A 693 61.08 -51.46 -3.51
N ALA A 694 60.69 -52.19 -2.46
CA ALA A 694 59.33 -52.20 -1.95
C ALA A 694 58.89 -50.82 -1.38
N LEU A 695 59.80 -50.04 -0.79
CA LEU A 695 59.53 -48.69 -0.32
C LEU A 695 59.32 -47.72 -1.46
N ILE A 696 60.08 -47.83 -2.54
CA ILE A 696 59.91 -46.96 -3.76
C ILE A 696 58.62 -47.32 -4.50
N GLU A 697 58.30 -48.64 -4.63
CA GLU A 697 57.03 -49.08 -5.23
C GLU A 697 55.84 -48.65 -4.36
N GLY A 698 55.93 -48.83 -3.06
CA GLY A 698 54.92 -48.42 -2.05
C GLY A 698 53.54 -48.98 -2.24
N SER A 699 52.55 -48.27 -1.74
CA SER A 699 51.10 -48.59 -1.86
C SER A 699 50.31 -47.41 -2.40
N PRO A 700 49.09 -47.62 -2.93
CA PRO A 700 48.24 -46.56 -3.42
C PRO A 700 47.91 -45.46 -2.40
N GLU A 701 47.97 -45.77 -1.10
CA GLU A 701 47.66 -44.85 0.02
C GLU A 701 48.86 -43.96 0.39
N LYS A 702 50.11 -44.32 -0.05
CA LYS A 702 51.32 -43.55 0.24
C LYS A 702 51.63 -42.57 -0.89
N GLY A 703 51.38 -41.30 -0.65
CA GLY A 703 51.40 -40.28 -1.67
C GLY A 703 52.69 -39.99 -2.41
N ASP A 704 53.87 -40.34 -1.82
CA ASP A 704 55.22 -40.12 -2.39
C ASP A 704 55.87 -41.39 -2.96
N THR A 705 55.07 -42.38 -3.30
CA THR A 705 55.50 -43.68 -3.89
C THR A 705 54.96 -43.82 -5.30
N LEU A 706 55.55 -44.77 -6.08
CA LEU A 706 55.14 -45.03 -7.44
C LEU A 706 53.66 -45.35 -7.56
N LYS A 707 53.16 -46.31 -6.77
CA LYS A 707 51.73 -46.68 -6.73
C LYS A 707 50.87 -45.58 -6.25
N GLY A 708 51.37 -44.72 -5.34
CA GLY A 708 50.69 -43.55 -4.83
C GLY A 708 50.45 -42.50 -5.92
N TYR A 709 51.47 -42.20 -6.74
CA TYR A 709 51.29 -41.26 -7.86
C TYR A 709 50.42 -41.85 -8.97
N GLU A 710 50.50 -43.18 -9.26
CA GLU A 710 49.57 -43.83 -10.19
C GLU A 710 48.12 -43.71 -9.72
N ALA A 711 47.86 -43.94 -8.44
CA ALA A 711 46.53 -43.78 -7.84
C ALA A 711 46.03 -42.32 -7.93
N GLN A 712 46.94 -41.34 -7.65
CA GLN A 712 46.59 -39.91 -7.81
C GLN A 712 46.21 -39.55 -9.24
N LEU A 713 46.99 -40.07 -10.25
CA LEU A 713 46.62 -39.81 -11.65
C LEU A 713 45.32 -40.49 -12.06
N ALA A 714 45.03 -41.68 -11.55
CA ALA A 714 43.74 -42.34 -11.78
C ALA A 714 42.58 -41.52 -11.19
N TYR A 715 42.76 -40.99 -9.97
CA TYR A 715 41.77 -40.11 -9.32
C TYR A 715 41.56 -38.83 -10.12
N LEU A 716 42.65 -38.17 -10.61
CA LEU A 716 42.56 -36.98 -11.44
C LEU A 716 41.76 -37.19 -12.74
N ARG A 717 41.78 -38.44 -13.28
CA ARG A 717 41.05 -38.77 -14.52
C ARG A 717 39.58 -39.05 -14.34
N THR A 718 39.18 -39.70 -13.25
CA THR A 718 37.81 -40.24 -13.05
C THR A 718 37.14 -39.75 -11.79
N GLY A 719 37.82 -39.72 -10.64
CA GLY A 719 37.26 -39.34 -9.35
C GLY A 719 37.10 -37.85 -9.19
N LEU A 720 38.12 -37.08 -9.51
CA LEU A 720 38.11 -35.61 -9.36
C LEU A 720 37.01 -34.91 -10.15
N PRO A 721 36.77 -35.24 -11.45
CA PRO A 721 35.61 -34.64 -12.15
C PRO A 721 34.28 -34.94 -11.49
N ALA A 722 34.05 -36.16 -11.00
CA ALA A 722 32.82 -36.55 -10.31
C ALA A 722 32.62 -35.80 -8.99
N ASP A 723 33.70 -35.60 -8.22
CA ASP A 723 33.64 -34.82 -6.97
C ASP A 723 33.38 -33.34 -7.24
N ILE A 724 33.96 -32.76 -8.28
CA ILE A 724 33.68 -31.40 -8.74
C ILE A 724 32.20 -31.24 -9.11
N ASP A 725 31.69 -32.17 -9.95
CA ASP A 725 30.27 -32.12 -10.36
C ASP A 725 29.32 -32.27 -9.18
N LYS A 726 29.66 -33.12 -8.21
CA LYS A 726 28.90 -33.29 -6.98
C LYS A 726 28.84 -31.97 -6.17
N LEU A 727 29.96 -31.26 -5.99
CA LEU A 727 30.02 -29.98 -5.31
C LEU A 727 29.30 -28.89 -6.11
N ARG A 728 29.41 -28.87 -7.42
CA ARG A 728 28.65 -27.94 -8.28
C ARG A 728 27.15 -28.15 -8.15
N LEU A 729 26.69 -29.39 -8.10
CA LEU A 729 25.30 -29.72 -7.87
C LEU A 729 24.84 -29.26 -6.46
N GLN A 730 25.62 -29.55 -5.44
CA GLN A 730 25.34 -29.13 -4.08
C GLN A 730 25.25 -27.60 -3.98
N ARG A 731 26.19 -26.86 -4.57
CA ARG A 731 26.16 -25.40 -4.66
C ARG A 731 24.89 -24.90 -5.32
N ARG A 732 24.46 -25.53 -6.42
CA ARG A 732 23.24 -25.17 -7.14
C ARG A 732 22.00 -25.35 -6.27
N GLU A 733 21.90 -26.46 -5.54
CA GLU A 733 20.74 -26.70 -4.67
C GLU A 733 20.69 -25.69 -3.51
N ILE A 734 21.82 -25.35 -2.89
CA ILE A 734 21.87 -24.32 -1.85
C ILE A 734 21.49 -22.94 -2.44
N ALA A 735 21.93 -22.61 -3.65
CA ALA A 735 21.55 -21.36 -4.32
C ALA A 735 20.05 -21.32 -4.65
N LYS A 736 19.41 -22.45 -4.97
CA LYS A 736 17.94 -22.54 -5.11
C LYS A 736 17.22 -22.22 -3.79
N GLU A 737 17.72 -22.72 -2.66
CA GLU A 737 17.12 -22.40 -1.34
C GLU A 737 17.29 -20.91 -1.00
N ILE A 738 18.40 -20.27 -1.38
CA ILE A 738 18.54 -18.81 -1.23
C ILE A 738 17.49 -18.10 -2.08
N HIS A 739 17.36 -18.48 -3.36
CA HIS A 739 16.36 -17.88 -4.24
C HIS A 739 14.93 -18.08 -3.72
N LYS A 740 14.61 -19.27 -3.24
CA LYS A 740 13.32 -19.60 -2.63
C LYS A 740 13.03 -18.72 -1.41
N SER A 741 14.03 -18.47 -0.57
CA SER A 741 13.88 -17.55 0.56
C SER A 741 13.70 -16.10 0.13
N ILE A 742 14.39 -15.65 -0.95
CA ILE A 742 14.17 -14.33 -1.56
C ILE A 742 12.74 -14.23 -2.13
N ALA A 743 12.27 -15.27 -2.82
CA ALA A 743 10.90 -15.33 -3.34
C ALA A 743 9.85 -15.33 -2.21
N ALA A 744 10.13 -16.01 -1.09
CA ALA A 744 9.26 -15.95 0.07
C ALA A 744 9.19 -14.53 0.68
N ILE A 745 10.28 -13.77 0.71
CA ILE A 745 10.26 -12.35 1.11
C ILE A 745 9.40 -11.53 0.14
N ARG A 746 9.54 -11.73 -1.19
CA ARG A 746 8.66 -11.11 -2.19
C ARG A 746 7.19 -11.42 -1.91
N ASP A 747 6.87 -12.66 -1.55
CA ASP A 747 5.50 -13.08 -1.28
C ASP A 747 4.95 -12.47 0.03
N VAL A 748 5.81 -12.22 1.04
CA VAL A 748 5.45 -11.42 2.22
C VAL A 748 5.05 -10.00 1.81
N TYR A 749 5.80 -9.33 0.94
CA TYR A 749 5.41 -8.04 0.38
C TYR A 749 4.06 -8.12 -0.32
N LYS A 750 3.88 -9.08 -1.23
CA LYS A 750 2.63 -9.27 -1.97
C LYS A 750 1.43 -9.45 -1.05
N ALA A 751 1.55 -10.23 0.02
CA ALA A 751 0.49 -10.44 0.99
C ALA A 751 0.11 -9.15 1.75
N MET A 752 1.08 -8.30 2.09
CA MET A 752 0.81 -7.03 2.78
C MET A 752 0.06 -6.02 1.90
N PHE A 753 0.30 -6.04 0.60
CA PHE A 753 -0.36 -5.15 -0.35
C PHE A 753 -1.68 -5.71 -0.89
N ALA A 754 -1.99 -6.99 -0.64
CA ALA A 754 -3.18 -7.65 -1.20
C ALA A 754 -4.49 -6.96 -0.79
N ALA A 755 -4.63 -6.54 0.47
CA ALA A 755 -5.83 -5.86 0.96
C ALA A 755 -6.05 -4.50 0.29
N VAL A 756 -4.98 -3.78 0.00
CA VAL A 756 -5.04 -2.50 -0.72
C VAL A 756 -5.34 -2.72 -2.19
N GLN A 757 -4.73 -3.74 -2.80
CA GLN A 757 -5.01 -4.13 -4.19
C GLN A 757 -6.47 -4.54 -4.37
N GLU A 758 -7.06 -5.27 -3.44
CA GLU A 758 -8.48 -5.65 -3.46
C GLU A 758 -9.39 -4.43 -3.40
N LEU A 759 -9.09 -3.48 -2.51
CA LEU A 759 -9.83 -2.23 -2.39
C LEU A 759 -9.78 -1.42 -3.69
N ILE A 760 -8.60 -1.27 -4.27
CA ILE A 760 -8.38 -0.59 -5.54
C ILE A 760 -9.17 -1.29 -6.65
N SER A 761 -9.10 -2.61 -6.72
CA SER A 761 -9.77 -3.42 -7.74
C SER A 761 -11.30 -3.45 -7.58
N SER A 762 -11.82 -3.20 -6.39
CA SER A 762 -13.27 -3.13 -6.13
C SER A 762 -13.88 -1.77 -6.44
N SER A 763 -13.09 -0.69 -6.46
CA SER A 763 -13.56 0.66 -6.75
C SER A 763 -13.95 0.81 -8.22
N VAL A 764 -15.21 1.13 -8.48
CA VAL A 764 -15.73 1.40 -9.84
C VAL A 764 -15.03 2.61 -10.45
N VAL A 765 -14.78 3.64 -9.66
CA VAL A 765 -14.13 4.88 -10.08
C VAL A 765 -12.72 4.66 -10.59
N ILE A 766 -11.96 3.76 -9.95
CA ILE A 766 -10.58 3.43 -10.36
C ILE A 766 -10.59 2.55 -11.62
N LYS A 767 -11.52 1.59 -11.71
CA LYS A 767 -11.60 0.66 -12.86
C LYS A 767 -11.81 1.37 -14.19
N GLU A 768 -12.59 2.44 -14.20
CA GLU A 768 -12.93 3.17 -15.42
C GLU A 768 -11.92 4.26 -15.78
N GLY A 769 -11.17 4.77 -14.81
CA GLY A 769 -10.27 5.91 -14.99
C GLY A 769 -8.77 5.62 -14.80
N PHE A 770 -8.39 4.56 -14.07
CA PHE A 770 -7.01 4.26 -13.69
C PHE A 770 -6.73 2.77 -13.63
N LYS A 771 -5.72 2.30 -14.36
CA LYS A 771 -5.17 0.96 -14.16
C LYS A 771 -4.05 1.00 -13.12
N LEU A 772 -4.43 1.03 -11.84
CA LEU A 772 -3.47 1.00 -10.75
C LEU A 772 -3.22 -0.44 -10.32
N THR A 773 -1.95 -0.87 -10.38
CA THR A 773 -1.55 -2.23 -10.03
C THR A 773 -0.33 -2.23 -9.13
N PHE A 774 -0.35 -3.10 -8.10
CA PHE A 774 0.85 -3.43 -7.34
C PHE A 774 1.51 -4.66 -7.96
N GLU A 775 2.74 -4.50 -8.41
CA GLU A 775 3.55 -5.60 -8.88
C GLU A 775 4.65 -5.92 -7.88
N SER A 776 4.85 -7.20 -7.61
CA SER A 776 5.92 -7.70 -6.76
C SER A 776 6.80 -8.65 -7.59
N SER A 777 8.08 -8.33 -7.71
CA SER A 777 9.05 -9.07 -8.51
C SER A 777 10.39 -9.18 -7.80
N ILE A 778 11.24 -10.07 -8.28
CA ILE A 778 12.65 -10.10 -7.90
C ILE A 778 13.41 -9.33 -8.99
N ILE A 779 14.25 -8.40 -8.59
CA ILE A 779 15.05 -7.59 -9.52
C ILE A 779 16.53 -7.85 -9.32
N VAL A 780 17.30 -7.58 -10.38
CA VAL A 780 18.78 -7.62 -10.34
C VAL A 780 19.28 -6.21 -10.03
N ARG A 781 19.87 -6.03 -8.86
CA ARG A 781 20.39 -4.73 -8.45
C ARG A 781 21.92 -4.67 -8.59
N ASN A 782 22.40 -3.78 -9.42
CA ASN A 782 23.83 -3.45 -9.59
C ASN A 782 24.80 -4.63 -9.82
N LEU A 783 24.31 -5.75 -10.36
CA LEU A 783 25.16 -6.93 -10.64
C LEU A 783 26.36 -6.58 -11.54
N ALA A 784 26.10 -5.87 -12.64
CA ALA A 784 27.16 -5.47 -13.58
C ALA A 784 28.19 -4.54 -12.90
N GLY A 785 27.71 -3.52 -12.18
CA GLY A 785 28.59 -2.60 -11.45
C GLY A 785 29.52 -3.34 -10.48
N GLU A 786 28.93 -4.18 -9.61
CA GLU A 786 29.73 -4.93 -8.63
C GLU A 786 30.69 -5.93 -9.27
N LEU A 787 30.22 -6.68 -10.26
CA LEU A 787 31.02 -7.68 -10.96
C LEU A 787 32.28 -7.06 -11.58
N PHE A 788 32.12 -5.94 -12.32
CA PHE A 788 33.23 -5.29 -13.01
C PHE A 788 34.06 -4.38 -12.08
N ASP A 789 33.48 -3.81 -11.04
CA ASP A 789 34.24 -2.91 -10.13
C ASP A 789 35.02 -3.67 -9.08
N LYS A 790 34.52 -4.81 -8.62
CA LYS A 790 35.10 -5.54 -7.50
C LYS A 790 35.81 -6.83 -7.91
N TYR A 791 35.30 -7.57 -8.91
CA TYR A 791 35.75 -8.95 -9.15
C TYR A 791 36.52 -9.14 -10.45
N ILE A 792 36.02 -8.74 -11.62
CA ILE A 792 36.63 -9.00 -12.90
C ILE A 792 37.26 -7.76 -13.53
N SER A 793 38.29 -7.99 -14.39
CA SER A 793 38.97 -6.93 -15.12
C SER A 793 38.62 -6.97 -16.60
N ALA A 794 37.92 -5.98 -17.10
CA ALA A 794 37.62 -5.84 -18.54
C ALA A 794 38.87 -5.55 -19.41
N ASN A 795 40.07 -5.35 -18.82
CA ASN A 795 41.33 -5.11 -19.54
C ASN A 795 42.07 -6.41 -19.88
N VAL A 796 41.60 -7.55 -19.41
CA VAL A 796 42.19 -8.89 -19.70
C VAL A 796 41.40 -9.54 -20.83
N GLY A 797 42.11 -10.29 -21.71
CA GLY A 797 41.45 -11.03 -22.79
C GLY A 797 40.40 -12.00 -22.26
N GLY A 798 39.37 -12.30 -23.04
CA GLY A 798 38.21 -13.13 -22.69
C GLY A 798 36.90 -12.50 -23.15
N SER A 799 35.79 -13.14 -22.85
CA SER A 799 34.45 -12.72 -23.29
C SER A 799 34.08 -11.29 -22.87
N PHE A 800 34.64 -10.82 -21.79
CA PHE A 800 34.36 -9.49 -21.24
C PHE A 800 35.39 -8.41 -21.62
N TYR A 801 36.34 -8.72 -22.48
CA TYR A 801 37.41 -7.80 -22.87
C TYR A 801 36.87 -6.55 -23.56
N ARG A 802 37.17 -5.37 -23.01
CA ARG A 802 36.77 -4.03 -23.51
C ARG A 802 35.25 -3.84 -23.65
N LYS A 803 34.43 -4.65 -23.00
CA LYS A 803 33.01 -4.41 -22.96
C LYS A 803 32.65 -3.36 -21.91
N GLU A 804 31.65 -2.52 -22.20
CA GLU A 804 31.13 -1.57 -21.25
C GLU A 804 30.27 -2.29 -20.21
N LYS A 805 30.32 -1.82 -18.97
CA LYS A 805 29.64 -2.44 -17.82
C LYS A 805 28.13 -2.61 -18.05
N GLY A 806 27.47 -1.62 -18.68
CA GLY A 806 26.02 -1.65 -18.90
C GLY A 806 25.57 -2.66 -19.94
N THR A 807 26.35 -2.86 -20.99
CA THR A 807 25.96 -3.69 -22.14
C THR A 807 26.50 -5.12 -22.08
N ALA A 808 27.58 -5.35 -21.31
CA ALA A 808 28.23 -6.65 -21.26
C ALA A 808 27.35 -7.78 -20.72
N LEU A 809 26.51 -7.51 -19.75
CA LEU A 809 25.59 -8.48 -19.17
C LEU A 809 24.26 -8.54 -19.91
N ASP A 810 23.81 -7.45 -20.53
CA ASP A 810 22.59 -7.43 -21.34
C ASP A 810 22.71 -8.36 -22.57
N GLU A 811 23.89 -8.41 -23.20
CA GLU A 811 24.17 -9.34 -24.31
C GLU A 811 24.14 -10.82 -23.88
N ILE A 812 24.46 -11.11 -22.62
CA ILE A 812 24.42 -12.45 -22.05
C ILE A 812 23.02 -12.79 -21.54
N GLY A 813 22.39 -11.80 -20.88
CA GLY A 813 21.15 -11.96 -20.13
C GLY A 813 19.89 -12.01 -20.96
N GLY A 814 19.83 -11.26 -22.03
CA GLY A 814 18.74 -11.07 -23.04
C GLY A 814 17.29 -11.31 -22.61
N GLU A 815 16.93 -12.43 -21.99
CA GLU A 815 15.54 -12.78 -21.70
C GLU A 815 15.40 -13.74 -20.50
N PHE A 816 16.13 -13.53 -19.39
CA PHE A 816 15.98 -14.39 -18.21
C PHE A 816 15.01 -13.78 -17.19
N ASP A 817 14.00 -14.55 -16.80
CA ASP A 817 13.13 -14.20 -15.68
C ASP A 817 13.75 -14.63 -14.35
N VAL A 818 14.38 -13.68 -13.66
CA VAL A 818 14.98 -13.92 -12.33
C VAL A 818 13.95 -14.22 -11.22
N ASN A 819 12.65 -14.16 -11.51
CA ASN A 819 11.62 -14.56 -10.56
C ASN A 819 11.53 -16.07 -10.38
N THR A 820 12.11 -16.86 -11.29
CA THR A 820 12.23 -18.31 -11.17
C THR A 820 13.65 -18.72 -10.81
N ALA A 821 13.82 -19.68 -9.89
CA ALA A 821 15.14 -20.15 -9.45
C ALA A 821 15.94 -20.76 -10.62
N GLU A 822 15.27 -21.51 -11.50
CA GLU A 822 15.93 -22.20 -12.60
C GLU A 822 16.51 -21.19 -13.61
N GLU A 823 15.78 -20.15 -13.97
CA GLU A 823 16.26 -19.12 -14.90
C GLU A 823 17.33 -18.23 -14.27
N ALA A 824 17.17 -17.83 -13.01
CA ALA A 824 18.20 -17.09 -12.29
C ALA A 824 19.53 -17.85 -12.22
N LEU A 825 19.52 -19.15 -11.91
CA LEU A 825 20.72 -19.97 -11.86
C LEU A 825 21.29 -20.28 -13.27
N SER A 826 20.44 -20.39 -14.29
CA SER A 826 20.88 -20.52 -15.68
C SER A 826 21.61 -19.27 -16.13
N TYR A 827 21.17 -18.08 -15.73
CA TYR A 827 21.84 -16.81 -15.98
C TYR A 827 23.25 -16.78 -15.35
N ILE A 828 23.39 -17.22 -14.09
CA ILE A 828 24.68 -17.29 -13.41
C ILE A 828 25.61 -18.28 -14.13
N ASN A 829 25.11 -19.48 -14.47
CA ASN A 829 25.89 -20.46 -15.22
C ASN A 829 26.41 -19.90 -16.56
N LYS A 830 25.59 -19.07 -17.23
CA LYS A 830 25.98 -18.41 -18.46
C LYS A 830 27.12 -17.42 -18.23
N ILE A 831 27.06 -16.62 -17.17
CA ILE A 831 28.16 -15.73 -16.77
C ILE A 831 29.44 -16.53 -16.49
N VAL A 832 29.33 -17.62 -15.70
CA VAL A 832 30.49 -18.48 -15.39
C VAL A 832 31.06 -19.11 -16.66
N SER A 833 30.23 -19.62 -17.57
CA SER A 833 30.65 -20.16 -18.86
C SER A 833 31.42 -19.15 -19.71
N HIS A 834 31.01 -17.88 -19.70
CA HIS A 834 31.71 -16.77 -20.36
C HIS A 834 33.05 -16.41 -19.70
N LEU A 835 33.24 -16.77 -18.43
CA LEU A 835 34.53 -16.65 -17.74
C LEU A 835 35.41 -17.87 -17.94
N GLU A 836 34.83 -19.06 -18.08
CA GLU A 836 35.57 -20.32 -18.38
C GLU A 836 35.99 -20.41 -19.83
N HIS A 837 35.33 -19.70 -20.75
CA HIS A 837 35.59 -19.73 -22.17
C HIS A 837 35.53 -18.35 -22.82
N ASP A 838 36.42 -18.09 -23.76
CA ASP A 838 36.36 -16.88 -24.60
C ASP A 838 35.34 -17.09 -25.74
N MET A 839 34.11 -16.59 -25.51
CA MET A 839 33.00 -16.73 -26.45
C MET A 839 33.10 -15.81 -27.69
N ARG A 840 34.10 -14.94 -27.76
CA ARG A 840 34.32 -14.06 -28.93
C ARG A 840 34.81 -14.81 -30.17
N THR A 841 35.36 -15.99 -29.98
CA THR A 841 35.87 -16.84 -31.07
C THR A 841 34.94 -18.03 -31.31
N ALA A 842 34.84 -18.47 -32.58
CA ALA A 842 33.99 -19.61 -32.90
C ALA A 842 34.44 -20.94 -32.24
N GLN A 843 35.70 -21.01 -31.77
CA GLN A 843 36.27 -22.18 -31.13
C GLN A 843 36.08 -22.20 -29.61
N GLN A 844 35.50 -21.15 -29.02
CA GLN A 844 35.23 -21.04 -27.57
C GLN A 844 36.45 -21.48 -26.73
N SER A 845 37.56 -20.79 -26.87
CA SER A 845 38.83 -21.18 -26.24
C SER A 845 38.75 -21.19 -24.72
N PRO A 846 39.17 -22.26 -24.03
CA PRO A 846 39.16 -22.31 -22.55
C PRO A 846 40.02 -21.21 -21.96
N MET A 847 39.55 -20.60 -20.89
CA MET A 847 40.25 -19.54 -20.16
C MET A 847 40.25 -19.80 -18.66
N SER A 848 41.32 -19.39 -17.99
CA SER A 848 41.35 -19.42 -16.53
C SER A 848 40.55 -18.26 -15.97
N ILE A 849 39.58 -18.55 -15.11
CA ILE A 849 38.84 -17.52 -14.37
C ILE A 849 39.80 -16.64 -13.56
N ALA A 850 40.76 -17.26 -12.86
CA ALA A 850 41.73 -16.54 -12.04
C ALA A 850 42.53 -15.47 -12.81
N SER A 851 42.81 -15.69 -14.09
CA SER A 851 43.55 -14.74 -14.93
C SER A 851 42.74 -13.49 -15.26
N GLN A 852 41.41 -13.54 -15.14
CA GLN A 852 40.48 -12.44 -15.44
C GLN A 852 40.08 -11.63 -14.21
N LEU A 853 40.52 -12.05 -13.02
CA LEU A 853 40.15 -11.38 -11.77
C LEU A 853 40.99 -10.11 -11.57
N ARG A 854 40.44 -9.21 -10.79
CA ARG A 854 41.13 -8.01 -10.30
C ARG A 854 42.23 -8.40 -9.30
N LYS A 855 43.24 -7.53 -9.17
CA LYS A 855 44.30 -7.72 -8.19
C LYS A 855 43.75 -7.92 -6.77
N ASN A 856 44.20 -8.91 -6.06
CA ASN A 856 43.76 -9.30 -4.69
C ASN A 856 42.36 -9.90 -4.59
N VAL A 857 41.80 -10.37 -5.69
CA VAL A 857 40.53 -11.11 -5.69
C VAL A 857 40.81 -12.56 -6.08
N ASP A 858 40.26 -13.53 -5.37
CA ASP A 858 40.35 -14.96 -5.66
C ASP A 858 39.05 -15.50 -6.30
N VAL A 859 39.15 -16.67 -6.90
CA VAL A 859 38.03 -17.33 -7.55
C VAL A 859 36.89 -17.63 -6.57
N LYS A 860 37.24 -17.94 -5.32
CA LYS A 860 36.24 -18.19 -4.25
C LYS A 860 35.38 -16.98 -4.01
N ALA A 861 35.97 -15.77 -3.88
CA ALA A 861 35.24 -14.54 -3.66
C ALA A 861 34.28 -14.24 -4.82
N LEU A 862 34.68 -14.48 -6.06
CA LEU A 862 33.79 -14.38 -7.20
C LEU A 862 32.62 -15.37 -7.14
N TYR A 863 32.91 -16.64 -6.79
CA TYR A 863 31.87 -17.67 -6.66
C TYR A 863 30.92 -17.35 -5.49
N ASP A 864 31.40 -16.85 -4.35
CA ASP A 864 30.58 -16.43 -3.23
C ASP A 864 29.64 -15.29 -3.63
N PHE A 865 30.11 -14.35 -4.44
CA PHE A 865 29.30 -13.26 -4.97
C PHE A 865 28.22 -13.77 -5.94
N LEU A 866 28.61 -14.53 -6.96
CA LEU A 866 27.68 -14.98 -8.01
C LEU A 866 26.60 -15.91 -7.45
N TRP A 867 27.01 -16.95 -6.70
CA TRP A 867 26.11 -17.98 -6.19
C TRP A 867 25.43 -17.61 -4.88
N GLY A 868 25.91 -16.59 -4.17
CA GLY A 868 25.29 -16.05 -2.98
C GLY A 868 24.07 -15.19 -3.24
N LEU A 869 23.78 -14.85 -4.53
CA LEU A 869 22.58 -14.11 -4.98
C LEU A 869 22.35 -12.79 -4.23
N GLY A 870 23.44 -12.11 -3.82
CA GLY A 870 23.34 -10.89 -3.04
C GLY A 870 22.77 -9.70 -3.81
N TYR A 871 22.83 -9.75 -5.12
CA TYR A 871 22.31 -8.78 -6.08
C TYR A 871 20.86 -9.02 -6.48
N LEU A 872 20.22 -10.10 -6.02
CA LEU A 872 18.79 -10.32 -6.18
C LEU A 872 18.05 -9.74 -4.98
N GLU A 873 17.17 -8.80 -5.24
CA GLU A 873 16.34 -8.16 -4.21
C GLU A 873 14.86 -8.28 -4.57
N PRO A 874 14.01 -8.59 -3.60
CA PRO A 874 12.57 -8.48 -3.81
C PRO A 874 12.20 -7.01 -3.86
N GLU A 875 11.53 -6.59 -4.91
CA GLU A 875 11.00 -5.25 -5.09
C GLU A 875 9.49 -5.32 -5.24
N TYR A 876 8.81 -4.32 -4.73
CA TYR A 876 7.42 -4.07 -5.08
C TYR A 876 7.33 -2.67 -5.68
N SER A 877 6.56 -2.56 -6.74
CA SER A 877 6.30 -1.29 -7.42
C SER A 877 4.80 -1.07 -7.57
N LEU A 878 4.40 0.19 -7.43
CA LEU A 878 3.09 0.65 -7.80
C LEU A 878 3.18 1.17 -9.23
N LYS A 879 2.33 0.64 -10.11
CA LYS A 879 2.26 1.05 -11.51
C LYS A 879 0.94 1.71 -11.82
N LEU A 880 1.00 2.79 -12.55
CA LEU A 880 -0.13 3.49 -13.13
C LEU A 880 -0.12 3.28 -14.65
N ASP A 881 -1.16 2.64 -15.20
CA ASP A 881 -1.24 2.29 -16.63
C ASP A 881 0.01 1.57 -17.16
N GLY A 882 0.62 0.72 -16.32
CA GLY A 882 1.84 -0.02 -16.63
C GLY A 882 3.14 0.77 -16.51
N LYS A 883 3.08 2.07 -16.15
CA LYS A 883 4.27 2.90 -15.91
C LYS A 883 4.67 2.86 -14.45
N ASP A 884 5.96 2.73 -14.18
CA ASP A 884 6.51 2.87 -12.83
C ASP A 884 6.42 4.32 -12.32
N LEU A 885 6.36 4.48 -10.99
CA LEU A 885 6.27 5.79 -10.33
C LEU A 885 7.38 6.78 -10.75
N SER A 886 8.57 6.27 -11.05
CA SER A 886 9.70 7.08 -11.52
C SER A 886 9.45 7.73 -12.89
N HIS A 887 8.59 7.15 -13.71
CA HIS A 887 8.25 7.62 -15.06
C HIS A 887 6.96 8.47 -15.09
N LEU A 888 6.29 8.65 -13.95
CA LEU A 888 5.11 9.50 -13.87
C LEU A 888 5.49 10.98 -13.88
N SER A 889 4.68 11.77 -14.56
CA SER A 889 4.75 13.23 -14.49
C SER A 889 4.44 13.74 -13.07
N PRO A 890 4.89 14.95 -12.69
CA PRO A 890 4.53 15.56 -11.42
C PRO A 890 3.03 15.57 -11.13
N GLY A 891 2.20 15.85 -12.12
CA GLY A 891 0.74 15.85 -12.00
C GLY A 891 0.16 14.45 -11.78
N GLU A 892 0.65 13.43 -12.50
CA GLU A 892 0.23 12.03 -12.28
C GLU A 892 0.56 11.55 -10.85
N ARG A 893 1.73 11.92 -10.30
CA ARG A 893 2.12 11.58 -8.92
C ARG A 893 1.22 12.26 -7.89
N GLY A 894 0.94 13.56 -8.06
CA GLY A 894 0.04 14.30 -7.17
C GLY A 894 -1.36 13.73 -7.17
N THR A 895 -1.88 13.38 -8.35
CA THR A 895 -3.20 12.74 -8.49
C THR A 895 -3.23 11.40 -7.77
N LEU A 896 -2.21 10.58 -7.98
CA LEU A 896 -2.12 9.26 -7.35
C LEU A 896 -2.11 9.36 -5.83
N LEU A 897 -1.34 10.29 -5.27
CA LEU A 897 -1.29 10.54 -3.83
C LEU A 897 -2.65 10.97 -3.27
N LEU A 898 -3.33 11.92 -3.95
CA LEU A 898 -4.65 12.37 -3.53
C LEU A 898 -5.69 11.25 -3.59
N VAL A 899 -5.69 10.45 -4.65
CA VAL A 899 -6.54 9.27 -4.78
C VAL A 899 -6.29 8.28 -3.64
N PHE A 900 -5.02 8.05 -3.28
CA PHE A 900 -4.66 7.20 -2.14
C PHE A 900 -5.20 7.74 -0.81
N TYR A 901 -5.01 9.00 -0.52
CA TYR A 901 -5.53 9.60 0.71
C TYR A 901 -7.05 9.64 0.78
N LEU A 902 -7.70 9.83 -0.34
CA LEU A 902 -9.15 9.90 -0.41
C LEU A 902 -9.79 8.52 -0.33
N LEU A 903 -9.35 7.56 -1.14
CA LEU A 903 -10.00 6.26 -1.29
C LEU A 903 -9.46 5.19 -0.35
N VAL A 904 -8.13 5.18 -0.13
CA VAL A 904 -7.46 4.08 0.56
C VAL A 904 -7.37 4.30 2.06
N ASP A 905 -7.32 5.53 2.56
CA ASP A 905 -7.26 5.82 3.99
C ASP A 905 -8.56 5.42 4.73
N LYS A 906 -8.50 4.37 5.52
CA LYS A 906 -9.63 3.86 6.35
C LYS A 906 -9.93 4.69 7.60
N SER A 907 -9.12 5.66 7.93
CA SER A 907 -9.32 6.42 9.18
C SER A 907 -10.62 7.22 9.20
N HIS A 908 -11.17 7.53 8.02
CA HIS A 908 -12.34 8.38 7.83
C HIS A 908 -12.27 9.72 8.59
N LYS A 909 -11.06 10.17 8.97
CA LYS A 909 -10.84 11.47 9.57
C LYS A 909 -11.18 12.57 8.57
N PRO A 910 -11.64 13.74 8.99
CA PRO A 910 -11.74 14.90 8.11
C PRO A 910 -10.43 15.10 7.33
N ILE A 911 -10.55 15.34 6.04
CA ILE A 911 -9.39 15.65 5.20
C ILE A 911 -9.47 17.10 4.73
N ILE A 912 -8.36 17.81 4.91
CA ILE A 912 -8.18 19.17 4.43
C ILE A 912 -7.14 19.13 3.32
N VAL A 913 -7.47 19.65 2.14
CA VAL A 913 -6.57 19.72 0.98
C VAL A 913 -6.47 21.16 0.50
N ASP A 914 -5.26 21.68 0.44
CA ASP A 914 -5.02 23.06 -0.02
C ASP A 914 -4.55 23.09 -1.48
N GLN A 915 -5.38 23.60 -2.37
CA GLN A 915 -5.14 23.88 -3.80
C GLN A 915 -4.61 22.65 -4.59
N PRO A 916 -5.32 21.53 -4.60
CA PRO A 916 -4.87 20.32 -5.29
C PRO A 916 -4.71 20.52 -6.80
N GLU A 917 -5.46 21.45 -7.40
CA GLU A 917 -5.47 21.74 -8.83
C GLU A 917 -4.20 22.40 -9.37
N GLU A 918 -3.38 23.03 -8.55
CA GLU A 918 -2.20 23.76 -9.06
C GLU A 918 -1.14 22.82 -9.67
N ASN A 919 -1.13 21.57 -9.25
CA ASN A 919 -0.19 20.56 -9.75
C ASN A 919 -0.82 19.57 -10.74
N LEU A 920 -2.09 19.76 -11.10
CA LEU A 920 -2.85 18.82 -11.92
C LEU A 920 -3.39 19.50 -13.19
N ASP A 921 -3.41 18.78 -14.31
CA ASP A 921 -4.10 19.26 -15.49
C ASP A 921 -5.62 19.15 -15.37
N SER A 922 -6.33 19.98 -16.07
CA SER A 922 -7.81 20.08 -15.98
C SER A 922 -8.53 18.78 -16.38
N GLN A 923 -7.97 17.96 -17.28
CA GLN A 923 -8.59 16.69 -17.67
C GLN A 923 -8.45 15.65 -16.56
N THR A 924 -7.29 15.59 -15.93
CA THR A 924 -7.02 14.74 -14.76
C THR A 924 -7.94 15.11 -13.58
N VAL A 925 -8.09 16.41 -13.31
CA VAL A 925 -9.05 16.87 -12.29
C VAL A 925 -10.46 16.40 -12.63
N TYR A 926 -10.93 16.61 -13.86
CA TYR A 926 -12.30 16.28 -14.25
C TYR A 926 -12.57 14.77 -14.30
N LYS A 927 -11.70 14.00 -14.94
CA LYS A 927 -11.92 12.57 -15.18
C LYS A 927 -11.67 11.69 -13.95
N LEU A 928 -10.84 12.15 -13.02
CA LEU A 928 -10.31 11.35 -11.94
C LEU A 928 -10.64 11.89 -10.56
N LEU A 929 -10.19 13.11 -10.27
CA LEU A 929 -10.31 13.65 -8.93
C LEU A 929 -11.77 13.89 -8.55
N ILE A 930 -12.57 14.42 -9.48
CA ILE A 930 -14.00 14.70 -9.24
C ILE A 930 -14.80 13.44 -8.89
N PRO A 931 -14.76 12.34 -9.65
CA PRO A 931 -15.47 11.13 -9.29
C PRO A 931 -15.06 10.57 -7.93
N VAL A 932 -13.76 10.63 -7.61
CA VAL A 932 -13.24 10.20 -6.29
C VAL A 932 -13.79 11.08 -5.16
N ILE A 933 -13.76 12.39 -5.31
CA ILE A 933 -14.31 13.32 -4.31
C ILE A 933 -15.80 13.07 -4.10
N LYS A 934 -16.58 12.92 -5.17
CA LYS A 934 -18.02 12.63 -5.13
C LYS A 934 -18.35 11.33 -4.39
N ASP A 935 -17.51 10.30 -4.51
CA ASP A 935 -17.67 9.06 -3.78
C ASP A 935 -17.28 9.22 -2.30
N VAL A 936 -16.14 9.83 -2.03
CA VAL A 936 -15.55 9.91 -0.68
C VAL A 936 -16.33 10.85 0.24
N LYS A 937 -16.89 11.97 -0.27
CA LYS A 937 -17.69 12.89 0.54
C LYS A 937 -18.92 12.22 1.18
N LYS A 938 -19.41 11.11 0.60
CA LYS A 938 -20.54 10.33 1.18
C LYS A 938 -20.20 9.67 2.51
N ARG A 939 -18.93 9.40 2.78
CA ARG A 939 -18.45 8.68 3.98
C ARG A 939 -17.41 9.44 4.82
N ARG A 940 -16.94 10.60 4.37
CA ARG A 940 -15.89 11.39 5.02
C ARG A 940 -16.14 12.88 4.83
N GLN A 941 -15.83 13.70 5.83
CA GLN A 941 -15.82 15.14 5.68
C GLN A 941 -14.60 15.59 4.88
N ILE A 942 -14.83 16.39 3.83
CA ILE A 942 -13.77 16.91 2.94
C ILE A 942 -13.80 18.43 3.00
N ILE A 943 -12.67 19.07 3.26
CA ILE A 943 -12.50 20.51 3.24
C ILE A 943 -11.43 20.83 2.20
N MET A 944 -11.81 21.57 1.14
CA MET A 944 -10.90 21.91 0.06
C MET A 944 -10.75 23.41 -0.12
N VAL A 945 -9.52 23.87 -0.13
CA VAL A 945 -9.21 25.21 -0.62
C VAL A 945 -9.00 25.11 -2.12
N THR A 946 -9.71 25.92 -2.93
CA THR A 946 -9.61 25.80 -4.37
C THR A 946 -9.86 27.13 -5.11
N HIS A 947 -9.24 27.23 -6.29
CA HIS A 947 -9.53 28.24 -7.32
C HIS A 947 -10.22 27.63 -8.55
N SER A 948 -10.43 26.31 -8.54
CA SER A 948 -11.02 25.60 -9.69
C SER A 948 -12.54 25.51 -9.54
N PRO A 949 -13.31 25.98 -10.53
CA PRO A 949 -14.75 25.78 -10.57
C PRO A 949 -15.10 24.28 -10.67
N ASN A 950 -14.21 23.47 -11.27
CA ASN A 950 -14.42 22.05 -11.35
C ASN A 950 -14.43 21.36 -9.98
N ILE A 951 -13.64 21.84 -9.02
CA ILE A 951 -13.62 21.28 -7.67
C ILE A 951 -14.78 21.84 -6.82
N ALA A 952 -15.03 23.14 -6.89
CA ALA A 952 -16.08 23.74 -6.06
C ALA A 952 -17.49 23.44 -6.57
N VAL A 953 -17.72 23.52 -7.90
CA VAL A 953 -19.07 23.45 -8.50
C VAL A 953 -19.35 22.05 -9.06
N VAL A 954 -18.43 21.47 -9.87
CA VAL A 954 -18.71 20.17 -10.50
C VAL A 954 -18.63 19.01 -9.49
N CYS A 955 -17.87 19.13 -8.41
CA CYS A 955 -17.96 18.19 -7.28
C CYS A 955 -19.23 18.36 -6.45
N ASP A 956 -20.05 19.36 -6.73
CA ASP A 956 -21.27 19.69 -5.97
C ASP A 956 -20.95 19.85 -4.48
N ALA A 957 -20.07 20.82 -4.16
CA ALA A 957 -19.73 21.10 -2.75
C ALA A 957 -20.98 21.55 -1.99
N GLU A 958 -21.27 20.92 -0.88
CA GLU A 958 -22.46 21.22 -0.08
C GLU A 958 -22.36 22.57 0.62
N GLN A 959 -21.14 23.01 0.91
CA GLN A 959 -20.91 24.33 1.51
C GLN A 959 -19.78 25.04 0.78
N ILE A 960 -19.98 26.27 0.44
CA ILE A 960 -18.97 27.20 -0.02
C ILE A 960 -18.66 28.19 1.08
N VAL A 961 -17.37 28.37 1.38
CA VAL A 961 -16.86 29.37 2.31
C VAL A 961 -16.03 30.38 1.50
N HIS A 962 -16.60 31.55 1.24
CA HIS A 962 -15.90 32.64 0.55
C HIS A 962 -15.09 33.46 1.56
N ALA A 963 -13.77 33.47 1.39
CA ALA A 963 -12.84 34.26 2.19
C ALA A 963 -12.54 35.62 1.52
N HIS A 964 -12.69 36.70 2.27
CA HIS A 964 -12.36 38.05 1.87
C HIS A 964 -11.61 38.79 2.99
N ILE A 965 -10.59 39.55 2.64
CA ILE A 965 -9.88 40.41 3.60
C ILE A 965 -10.23 41.86 3.40
N ASP A 966 -10.81 42.49 4.43
CA ASP A 966 -11.04 43.94 4.46
C ASP A 966 -9.84 44.63 5.12
N ARG A 967 -8.97 45.17 4.26
CA ARG A 967 -7.76 45.88 4.69
C ARG A 967 -8.05 47.20 5.35
N ALA A 968 -9.14 47.87 4.96
CA ALA A 968 -9.56 49.12 5.54
C ALA A 968 -10.13 48.96 6.97
N ALA A 969 -10.74 47.84 7.26
CA ALA A 969 -11.24 47.47 8.59
C ALA A 969 -10.17 46.81 9.48
N GLY A 970 -8.89 47.07 9.30
CA GLY A 970 -7.81 46.50 10.10
C GLY A 970 -7.49 45.06 9.75
N ASN A 971 -7.32 44.76 8.46
CA ASN A 971 -7.02 43.41 7.92
C ASN A 971 -8.05 42.32 8.36
N ALA A 972 -9.32 42.69 8.57
CA ALA A 972 -10.32 41.75 9.00
C ALA A 972 -10.62 40.71 7.94
N VAL A 973 -10.45 39.43 8.26
CA VAL A 973 -10.82 38.32 7.38
C VAL A 973 -12.29 37.96 7.62
N ILE A 974 -13.08 38.09 6.57
CA ILE A 974 -14.52 37.84 6.58
C ILE A 974 -14.81 36.56 5.82
N TYR A 975 -15.57 35.67 6.40
CA TYR A 975 -16.02 34.42 5.77
C TYR A 975 -17.54 34.50 5.52
N THR A 976 -17.95 34.44 4.27
CA THR A 976 -19.36 34.32 3.87
C THR A 976 -19.64 32.90 3.44
N MET A 977 -20.67 32.27 3.96
CA MET A 977 -20.91 30.83 3.84
C MET A 977 -22.34 30.56 3.35
N GLY A 978 -22.51 29.45 2.61
CA GLY A 978 -23.80 28.96 2.14
C GLY A 978 -23.65 27.86 1.10
N ALA A 979 -24.80 27.41 0.57
CA ALA A 979 -24.85 26.45 -0.53
C ALA A 979 -24.53 27.09 -1.89
N ILE A 980 -24.23 26.28 -2.91
CA ILE A 980 -24.02 26.74 -4.29
C ILE A 980 -25.23 27.53 -4.82
N GLU A 981 -26.42 27.09 -4.49
CA GLU A 981 -27.67 27.68 -4.91
C GLU A 981 -28.02 29.00 -4.20
N SER A 982 -27.33 29.38 -3.13
CA SER A 982 -27.51 30.68 -2.47
C SER A 982 -27.12 31.83 -3.39
N PRO A 983 -27.98 32.85 -3.63
CA PRO A 983 -27.68 33.92 -4.58
C PRO A 983 -26.39 34.69 -4.29
N ALA A 984 -26.07 34.92 -3.04
CA ALA A 984 -24.84 35.60 -2.61
C ALA A 984 -23.61 34.74 -2.92
N ILE A 985 -23.68 33.46 -2.59
CA ILE A 985 -22.60 32.51 -2.86
C ILE A 985 -22.40 32.26 -4.35
N ASN A 986 -23.49 32.10 -5.11
CA ASN A 986 -23.45 31.95 -6.56
C ASN A 986 -22.73 33.11 -7.25
N ARG A 987 -23.00 34.36 -6.78
CA ARG A 987 -22.26 35.53 -7.27
C ARG A 987 -20.76 35.41 -6.98
N TYR A 988 -20.34 35.01 -5.76
CA TYR A 988 -18.91 34.85 -5.45
C TYR A 988 -18.26 33.72 -6.23
N LEU A 989 -18.97 32.64 -6.53
CA LEU A 989 -18.46 31.58 -7.40
C LEU A 989 -18.11 32.13 -8.80
N VAL A 990 -19.04 32.88 -9.41
CA VAL A 990 -18.81 33.48 -10.73
C VAL A 990 -17.71 34.53 -10.68
N ASP A 991 -17.71 35.42 -9.67
CA ASP A 991 -16.77 36.52 -9.59
C ASP A 991 -15.34 36.05 -9.29
N VAL A 992 -15.16 35.02 -8.46
CA VAL A 992 -13.86 34.56 -7.99
C VAL A 992 -13.29 33.44 -8.87
N LEU A 993 -14.12 32.45 -9.24
CA LEU A 993 -13.63 31.28 -9.98
C LEU A 993 -13.70 31.46 -11.49
N GLU A 994 -14.70 32.21 -11.98
CA GLU A 994 -14.91 32.43 -13.41
C GLU A 994 -14.38 33.78 -13.92
N GLY A 995 -13.95 34.64 -13.00
CA GLY A 995 -13.38 35.96 -13.34
C GLY A 995 -14.42 36.98 -13.79
N THR A 996 -15.57 36.99 -13.17
CA THR A 996 -16.77 37.82 -13.37
C THR A 996 -17.74 37.30 -14.45
N ARG A 997 -19.00 37.65 -14.33
CA ARG A 997 -20.05 37.27 -15.31
C ARG A 997 -19.74 37.66 -16.75
N PRO A 998 -19.26 38.88 -17.08
CA PRO A 998 -18.87 39.21 -18.44
C PRO A 998 -17.74 38.34 -19.00
N ALA A 999 -16.78 37.93 -18.19
CA ALA A 999 -15.69 37.05 -18.62
C ALA A 999 -16.17 35.63 -18.90
N PHE A 1000 -17.07 35.14 -18.07
CA PHE A 1000 -17.71 33.82 -18.27
C PHE A 1000 -18.53 33.82 -19.57
N ASP A 1001 -19.44 34.78 -19.75
CA ASP A 1001 -20.28 34.90 -20.96
C ASP A 1001 -19.44 35.04 -22.24
N ASN A 1002 -18.33 35.78 -22.18
CA ASN A 1002 -17.42 35.96 -23.34
C ASN A 1002 -16.70 34.66 -23.69
N ARG A 1003 -16.33 33.85 -22.67
CA ARG A 1003 -15.73 32.52 -22.93
C ARG A 1003 -16.74 31.52 -23.48
N GLU A 1004 -17.94 31.46 -22.89
CA GLU A 1004 -19.02 30.59 -23.33
C GLU A 1004 -19.39 30.88 -24.79
N ALA A 1005 -19.52 32.17 -25.17
CA ALA A 1005 -19.82 32.58 -26.53
C ALA A 1005 -18.74 32.20 -27.56
N LYS A 1006 -17.49 31.95 -27.13
CA LYS A 1006 -16.37 31.52 -27.98
C LYS A 1006 -16.21 30.04 -28.13
N TYR A 1007 -16.84 29.26 -27.25
CA TYR A 1007 -16.84 27.81 -27.34
C TYR A 1007 -17.98 27.35 -28.25
N PHE A 1008 -17.64 26.63 -29.32
CA PHE A 1008 -18.65 26.01 -30.16
C PHE A 1008 -19.26 24.80 -29.42
N ALA A 1009 -20.58 24.77 -29.28
CA ALA A 1009 -21.25 23.56 -28.83
C ALA A 1009 -21.02 22.45 -29.88
N SER A 1010 -20.31 21.42 -29.49
CA SER A 1010 -20.09 20.21 -30.30
C SER A 1010 -21.28 19.27 -30.25
#